data_200c670d1e6d7cb25209444fb0174f72
#
_entry.id   200c670d1e6d7cb25209444fb0174f72
#
_cell.length_a   1.000
_cell.length_b   1.000
_cell.length_c   1.000
_cell.angle_alpha   90.00
_cell.angle_beta   90.00
_cell.angle_gamma   90.00
#
_symmetry.space_group_name_H-M   'P 1'
#
loop_
_entity.id
_entity.type
_entity.pdbx_description
1 polymer ?
#
loop_
_entity_poly.entity_id
_entity_poly.type
_entity_poly.pdbx_seq_one_letter_code
_entity_poly.pdbx_strand_id
1 'polypeptide(L)'
;MQNHFVITLAVSLLVSLSVVGQTNSTNGHLTIKKVARNAVRIQYQDKTVKDTLPDWLYVKHNEVAKCDVKVETDDKNHTITIKDRKGNTLFHATRHELLGGGATLAFDSPKDECLFGLGQFQDGYSNVRGLSRRLTQVNTQISIPMLISSKGYGILWNNYGLTEFNPCGHQVVLNKNNGTGSQEVVNVTSTEGNKQEIRERHIFEADINVNETGNYTLLLDVGQKMARRHHLVIDGDTVINMQNVWLPPTTSVIVQLAKGRHHLTAELSKGDQPVLYYNKVENTTVFHSPIATAVDYTVFIGSPDEIIATYRDLTGRAPQMPTWALGYIHCRERFHSSAEILQTARRFRDDGLPISMIVQDWQYWGKHGWNSMQFDENNYPNPKALTDSLHKMDIRLMLSVWSKIDKNSVVGRQMEHDGYYIPGTDWIDFFNPKAAQAYWKNFRERLLPLGIDAWWQDATEPENDDLAGRRVNNGKWSGEQVRNVYPLLVNKTVYEGLVAAGREPMILTRCGFPGIQRYGSALWSGDVGNDWETFRRQLTAGMGVEAAGIPWWTYDAGGFFRPYNQYTDSAYIERMLRWIETSVYLPLMRVHGYMSNTEPWNYGPEALAVIANCLKEREQLLPYIQQCAKRVADEGYTLMRPLVFDFADDPEALKQKYEYMFGPTYLVSPVTEPGVTEWQTYLPKSKGGWKHKQTGRHYEGGQTVTTPVDKTHIPIFIRINQ
;
A
#
# COMPACT_ATOMS: atom_id res chain seq x y z
N MET A 1 -20.48 43.45 40.66
CA MET A 1 -19.45 43.09 41.65
C MET A 1 -19.53 41.59 41.85
N GLN A 2 -18.64 40.88 41.36
CA GLN A 2 -17.95 39.68 41.82
C GLN A 2 -17.21 39.07 40.63
N ASN A 3 -15.89 39.26 40.66
CA ASN A 3 -14.91 38.68 39.76
C ASN A 3 -14.80 37.19 40.06
N HIS A 4 -14.95 36.33 39.05
CA HIS A 4 -14.43 34.97 39.08
C HIS A 4 -13.24 34.87 38.17
N PHE A 5 -12.06 34.86 38.73
CA PHE A 5 -10.81 34.42 38.14
C PHE A 5 -10.89 32.91 37.89
N VAL A 6 -10.84 32.49 36.65
CA VAL A 6 -10.58 31.11 36.29
C VAL A 6 -9.08 30.95 36.08
N ILE A 7 -8.44 30.30 37.02
CA ILE A 7 -7.02 29.91 36.93
C ILE A 7 -6.97 28.63 36.04
N THR A 8 -6.48 28.80 34.84
CA THR A 8 -6.14 27.67 33.96
C THR A 8 -4.80 27.11 34.41
N LEU A 9 -4.82 25.97 35.09
CA LEU A 9 -3.61 25.20 35.41
C LEU A 9 -3.12 24.54 34.12
N ALA A 10 -2.05 25.07 33.56
CA ALA A 10 -1.26 24.39 32.54
C ALA A 10 -0.43 23.29 33.24
N VAL A 11 -0.85 22.04 33.13
CA VAL A 11 -0.05 20.89 33.54
C VAL A 11 0.93 20.59 32.41
N SER A 12 2.10 21.18 32.49
CA SER A 12 3.25 20.74 31.70
C SER A 12 3.73 19.40 32.28
N LEU A 13 3.41 18.30 31.59
CA LEU A 13 4.04 17.00 31.85
C LEU A 13 5.48 17.08 31.35
N LEU A 14 6.37 17.50 32.22
CA LEU A 14 7.78 17.20 32.14
C LEU A 14 7.93 15.69 32.39
N VAL A 15 7.98 14.90 31.32
CA VAL A 15 8.50 13.53 31.39
C VAL A 15 10.00 13.67 31.66
N SER A 16 10.36 13.69 32.94
CA SER A 16 11.72 13.45 33.35
C SER A 16 12.07 12.02 32.91
N LEU A 17 12.89 11.90 31.87
CA LEU A 17 13.64 10.68 31.58
C LEU A 17 14.56 10.42 32.79
N SER A 18 14.04 9.71 33.78
CA SER A 18 14.87 8.99 34.69
C SER A 18 15.62 7.94 33.89
N VAL A 19 16.90 8.10 33.77
CA VAL A 19 17.84 7.06 33.35
C VAL A 19 17.66 5.88 34.33
N VAL A 20 16.69 5.03 34.05
CA VAL A 20 16.60 3.70 34.64
C VAL A 20 17.74 2.93 33.98
N GLY A 21 18.67 2.47 34.81
CA GLY A 21 19.86 1.75 34.37
C GLY A 21 19.52 0.70 33.32
N GLN A 22 20.27 0.72 32.24
CA GLN A 22 20.22 -0.28 31.17
C GLN A 22 20.47 -1.67 31.78
N THR A 23 19.41 -2.38 32.08
CA THR A 23 19.48 -3.83 32.20
C THR A 23 19.33 -4.40 30.81
N ASN A 24 20.46 -4.63 30.14
CA ASN A 24 20.45 -5.52 28.97
C ASN A 24 19.79 -6.82 29.43
N SER A 25 18.70 -7.22 28.79
CA SER A 25 18.10 -8.52 29.01
C SER A 25 19.09 -9.58 28.50
N THR A 26 19.91 -10.09 29.39
CA THR A 26 20.94 -11.12 29.11
C THR A 26 20.32 -12.52 28.96
N ASN A 27 18.99 -12.66 28.99
CA ASN A 27 18.26 -13.93 28.97
C ASN A 27 17.60 -14.26 27.62
N GLY A 28 17.92 -13.54 26.54
CA GLY A 28 17.42 -13.87 25.21
C GLY A 28 17.96 -15.20 24.70
N HIS A 29 17.08 -16.02 24.13
CA HIS A 29 17.43 -17.29 23.52
C HIS A 29 17.16 -17.25 22.03
N LEU A 30 18.19 -17.60 21.26
CA LEU A 30 18.10 -17.72 19.81
C LEU A 30 17.54 -19.10 19.43
N THR A 31 16.52 -19.09 18.58
CA THR A 31 15.94 -20.31 17.98
C THR A 31 15.93 -20.16 16.46
N ILE A 32 16.38 -21.19 15.75
CA ILE A 32 16.41 -21.23 14.28
C ILE A 32 15.61 -22.45 13.84
N LYS A 33 14.57 -22.21 13.03
CA LYS A 33 13.70 -23.26 12.47
C LYS A 33 13.84 -23.30 10.96
N LYS A 34 14.02 -24.48 10.40
CA LYS A 34 14.04 -24.74 8.96
C LYS A 34 12.59 -24.81 8.46
N VAL A 35 12.06 -23.71 7.92
CA VAL A 35 10.63 -23.59 7.57
C VAL A 35 10.33 -23.92 6.12
N ALA A 36 11.34 -23.85 5.24
CA ALA A 36 11.26 -24.29 3.86
C ALA A 36 12.64 -24.73 3.35
N ARG A 37 12.69 -25.26 2.12
CA ARG A 37 13.95 -25.68 1.51
C ARG A 37 14.96 -24.51 1.41
N ASN A 38 14.48 -23.31 1.16
CA ASN A 38 15.27 -22.09 0.97
C ASN A 38 14.96 -21.01 2.00
N ALA A 39 14.38 -21.38 3.17
CA ALA A 39 14.04 -20.41 4.20
C ALA A 39 14.23 -20.94 5.62
N VAL A 40 14.68 -20.04 6.50
CA VAL A 40 14.80 -20.25 7.94
C VAL A 40 14.09 -19.15 8.70
N ARG A 41 13.32 -19.52 9.75
CA ARG A 41 12.73 -18.55 10.69
C ARG A 41 13.65 -18.45 11.89
N ILE A 42 13.95 -17.25 12.30
CA ILE A 42 14.85 -16.88 13.36
C ILE A 42 14.05 -16.14 14.42
N GLN A 43 14.15 -16.60 15.67
CA GLN A 43 13.49 -15.97 16.80
C GLN A 43 14.51 -15.75 17.93
N TYR A 44 14.60 -14.53 18.44
CA TYR A 44 15.33 -14.20 19.64
C TYR A 44 14.33 -13.66 20.65
N GLN A 45 14.15 -14.39 21.76
CA GLN A 45 13.11 -14.10 22.76
C GLN A 45 13.57 -14.40 24.17
N ASP A 46 12.99 -13.71 25.15
CA ASP A 46 13.13 -14.05 26.56
C ASP A 46 12.26 -15.28 26.88
N LYS A 47 12.86 -16.33 27.45
CA LYS A 47 12.14 -17.57 27.83
C LYS A 47 11.04 -17.38 28.88
N THR A 48 11.11 -16.28 29.64
CA THR A 48 10.13 -15.96 30.68
C THR A 48 8.91 -15.24 30.15
N VAL A 49 9.00 -14.66 28.94
CA VAL A 49 7.90 -13.93 28.29
C VAL A 49 7.09 -14.88 27.41
N LYS A 50 5.80 -15.00 27.70
CA LYS A 50 4.86 -15.75 26.86
C LYS A 50 4.19 -14.79 25.89
N ASP A 51 4.36 -15.00 24.60
CA ASP A 51 3.53 -14.36 23.59
C ASP A 51 2.12 -14.95 23.65
N THR A 52 1.12 -14.08 23.78
CA THR A 52 -0.30 -14.46 23.84
C THR A 52 -1.04 -14.14 22.54
N LEU A 53 -0.37 -13.55 21.55
CA LEU A 53 -0.96 -13.23 20.25
C LEU A 53 -1.05 -14.51 19.40
N PRO A 54 -2.12 -14.69 18.61
CA PRO A 54 -2.18 -15.73 17.60
C PRO A 54 -1.11 -15.52 16.52
N ASP A 55 -0.65 -16.60 15.94
CA ASP A 55 0.14 -16.51 14.71
C ASP A 55 -0.81 -16.27 13.53
N TRP A 56 -1.00 -15.01 13.14
CA TRP A 56 -1.83 -14.64 12.00
C TRP A 56 -1.09 -14.71 10.67
N LEU A 57 0.24 -14.79 10.71
CA LEU A 57 1.08 -14.66 9.54
C LEU A 57 1.27 -16.00 8.82
N TYR A 58 1.75 -17.00 9.54
CA TYR A 58 2.11 -18.28 8.96
C TYR A 58 0.94 -19.27 8.92
N VAL A 59 0.83 -20.02 7.82
CA VAL A 59 -0.09 -21.15 7.66
C VAL A 59 0.62 -22.49 7.73
N LYS A 60 1.95 -22.49 7.68
CA LYS A 60 2.81 -23.68 7.83
C LYS A 60 3.75 -23.45 9.00
N HIS A 61 3.71 -24.35 9.98
CA HIS A 61 4.45 -24.23 11.24
C HIS A 61 5.50 -25.34 11.45
N ASN A 62 5.45 -26.39 10.62
CA ASN A 62 6.34 -27.54 10.78
C ASN A 62 7.71 -27.29 10.16
N GLU A 63 8.74 -27.82 10.80
CA GLU A 63 10.08 -27.84 10.23
C GLU A 63 10.17 -28.82 9.05
N VAL A 64 11.02 -28.48 8.07
CA VAL A 64 11.31 -29.33 6.92
C VAL A 64 12.59 -30.13 7.14
N ALA A 65 12.61 -31.40 6.69
CA ALA A 65 13.79 -32.26 6.82
C ALA A 65 14.99 -31.78 5.99
N LYS A 66 14.72 -31.12 4.84
CA LYS A 66 15.75 -30.64 3.92
C LYS A 66 15.70 -29.12 3.76
N CYS A 67 16.79 -28.45 4.14
CA CYS A 67 16.96 -27.01 3.97
C CYS A 67 18.36 -26.75 3.35
N ASP A 68 18.39 -25.92 2.33
CA ASP A 68 19.60 -25.57 1.60
C ASP A 68 20.31 -24.33 2.19
N VAL A 69 19.69 -23.68 3.17
CA VAL A 69 20.23 -22.51 3.87
C VAL A 69 21.27 -22.99 4.88
N LYS A 70 22.49 -22.49 4.77
CA LYS A 70 23.53 -22.71 5.78
C LYS A 70 23.49 -21.55 6.76
N VAL A 71 23.39 -21.84 8.06
CA VAL A 71 23.34 -20.85 9.14
C VAL A 71 24.56 -21.05 10.04
N GLU A 72 25.27 -19.97 10.24
CA GLU A 72 26.35 -19.87 11.24
C GLU A 72 25.93 -18.87 12.33
N THR A 73 26.12 -19.23 13.58
CA THR A 73 25.76 -18.39 14.72
C THR A 73 27.00 -18.04 15.54
N ASP A 74 27.04 -16.83 16.05
CA ASP A 74 27.91 -16.45 17.15
C ASP A 74 27.04 -16.17 18.38
N ASP A 75 26.94 -17.13 19.26
CA ASP A 75 26.06 -17.06 20.43
C ASP A 75 26.53 -15.99 21.44
N LYS A 76 27.83 -15.62 21.45
CA LYS A 76 28.36 -14.58 22.32
C LYS A 76 27.89 -13.18 21.89
N ASN A 77 27.89 -12.92 20.60
CA ASN A 77 27.54 -11.62 20.02
C ASN A 77 26.11 -11.58 19.48
N HIS A 78 25.39 -12.69 19.54
CA HIS A 78 24.04 -12.86 18.96
C HIS A 78 23.97 -12.48 17.48
N THR A 79 25.01 -12.81 16.70
CA THR A 79 25.03 -12.58 15.25
C THR A 79 24.71 -13.84 14.48
N ILE A 80 24.19 -13.67 13.27
CA ILE A 80 23.81 -14.78 12.38
C ILE A 80 24.33 -14.49 10.97
N THR A 81 25.00 -15.46 10.39
CA THR A 81 25.40 -15.43 8.99
C THR A 81 24.64 -16.48 8.20
N ILE A 82 23.98 -16.06 7.14
CA ILE A 82 23.27 -16.91 6.18
C ILE A 82 24.12 -17.04 4.92
N LYS A 83 24.38 -18.28 4.51
CA LYS A 83 25.17 -18.59 3.32
C LYS A 83 24.36 -19.43 2.33
N ASP A 84 24.68 -19.26 1.06
CA ASP A 84 24.17 -20.14 0.00
C ASP A 84 24.80 -21.55 0.06
N ARG A 85 24.39 -22.44 -0.83
CA ARG A 85 24.95 -23.79 -0.94
C ARG A 85 26.46 -23.80 -1.22
N LYS A 86 26.96 -22.78 -1.92
CA LYS A 86 28.39 -22.67 -2.30
C LYS A 86 29.25 -22.11 -1.16
N GLY A 87 28.62 -21.59 -0.10
CA GLY A 87 29.28 -20.98 1.05
C GLY A 87 29.47 -19.47 0.94
N ASN A 88 28.86 -18.80 -0.06
CA ASN A 88 28.87 -17.34 -0.14
C ASN A 88 27.94 -16.75 0.91
N THR A 89 28.40 -15.73 1.63
CA THR A 89 27.55 -14.98 2.57
C THR A 89 26.55 -14.14 1.80
N LEU A 90 25.25 -14.37 2.03
CA LEU A 90 24.15 -13.59 1.46
C LEU A 90 23.59 -12.58 2.44
N PHE A 91 23.53 -12.93 3.72
CA PHE A 91 22.92 -12.10 4.76
C PHE A 91 23.73 -12.25 6.07
N HIS A 92 23.94 -11.13 6.76
CA HIS A 92 24.60 -11.11 8.06
C HIS A 92 23.85 -10.19 9.02
N ALA A 93 23.16 -10.79 10.01
CA ALA A 93 22.54 -10.07 11.11
C ALA A 93 23.59 -9.73 12.17
N THR A 94 23.76 -8.44 12.42
CA THR A 94 24.78 -7.91 13.33
C THR A 94 24.24 -7.66 14.74
N ARG A 95 22.90 -7.57 14.91
CA ARG A 95 22.30 -7.31 16.22
C ARG A 95 20.88 -7.90 16.31
N HIS A 96 20.64 -8.62 17.42
CA HIS A 96 19.34 -9.03 17.92
C HIS A 96 19.20 -8.47 19.31
N GLU A 97 18.22 -7.60 19.55
CA GLU A 97 18.07 -6.91 20.82
C GLU A 97 16.62 -6.83 21.26
N LEU A 98 16.40 -7.10 22.55
CA LEU A 98 15.13 -6.85 23.25
C LEU A 98 15.40 -5.82 24.33
N LEU A 99 14.84 -4.63 24.21
CA LEU A 99 15.05 -3.52 25.14
C LEU A 99 13.77 -2.70 25.30
N GLY A 100 13.40 -2.41 26.57
CA GLY A 100 12.28 -1.49 26.87
C GLY A 100 10.92 -1.94 26.33
N GLY A 101 10.72 -3.24 26.09
CA GLY A 101 9.48 -3.78 25.49
C GLY A 101 9.48 -3.77 23.96
N GLY A 102 10.58 -3.36 23.34
CA GLY A 102 10.77 -3.38 21.89
C GLY A 102 11.74 -4.47 21.41
N ALA A 103 11.76 -4.70 20.11
CA ALA A 103 12.63 -5.67 19.42
C ALA A 103 13.35 -5.01 18.24
N THR A 104 14.66 -5.27 18.13
CA THR A 104 15.51 -4.73 17.06
C THR A 104 16.29 -5.83 16.37
N LEU A 105 16.26 -5.82 15.04
CA LEU A 105 17.15 -6.55 14.14
C LEU A 105 17.96 -5.52 13.36
N ALA A 106 19.30 -5.67 13.34
CA ALA A 106 20.17 -4.94 12.42
C ALA A 106 20.98 -5.94 11.57
N PHE A 107 21.19 -5.62 10.31
CA PHE A 107 21.95 -6.44 9.37
C PHE A 107 22.73 -5.60 8.37
N ASP A 108 23.80 -6.19 7.83
CA ASP A 108 24.64 -5.54 6.83
C ASP A 108 23.87 -5.30 5.54
N SER A 109 24.06 -4.10 4.98
CA SER A 109 23.42 -3.66 3.74
C SER A 109 24.40 -2.72 2.99
N PRO A 110 25.36 -3.28 2.22
CA PRO A 110 26.40 -2.51 1.56
C PRO A 110 25.85 -1.59 0.47
N LYS A 111 26.65 -0.58 0.04
CA LYS A 111 26.22 0.49 -0.88
C LYS A 111 25.76 0.01 -2.26
N ASP A 112 26.30 -1.12 -2.70
CA ASP A 112 25.99 -1.75 -4.00
C ASP A 112 24.75 -2.66 -3.94
N GLU A 113 24.10 -2.76 -2.80
CA GLU A 113 22.86 -3.49 -2.60
C GLU A 113 21.63 -2.62 -2.85
N CYS A 114 20.62 -3.18 -3.48
CA CYS A 114 19.29 -2.60 -3.58
C CYS A 114 18.28 -3.45 -2.81
N LEU A 115 17.39 -2.78 -2.07
CA LEU A 115 16.31 -3.41 -1.29
C LEU A 115 14.96 -2.94 -1.84
N PHE A 116 14.03 -3.87 -2.06
CA PHE A 116 12.71 -3.62 -2.65
C PHE A 116 11.61 -4.22 -1.78
N GLY A 117 10.46 -3.54 -1.67
CA GLY A 117 9.32 -4.05 -0.92
C GLY A 117 8.79 -3.09 0.14
N LEU A 118 8.43 -3.60 1.32
CA LEU A 118 7.79 -2.93 2.46
C LEU A 118 6.34 -2.50 2.21
N GLY A 119 5.78 -2.74 1.03
CA GLY A 119 4.42 -2.36 0.66
C GLY A 119 4.33 -1.04 -0.09
N GLN A 120 3.23 -0.32 0.10
CA GLN A 120 2.88 0.91 -0.61
C GLN A 120 3.23 2.15 0.20
N PHE A 121 4.04 3.04 -0.38
CA PHE A 121 4.41 4.34 0.21
C PHE A 121 4.34 5.45 -0.83
N GLN A 122 4.13 6.69 -0.38
CA GLN A 122 3.99 7.86 -1.25
C GLN A 122 5.29 8.69 -1.36
N ASP A 123 6.41 8.16 -0.92
CA ASP A 123 7.71 8.85 -0.93
C ASP A 123 8.47 8.76 -2.27
N GLY A 124 8.00 7.90 -3.20
CA GLY A 124 8.56 7.79 -4.56
C GLY A 124 9.84 6.95 -4.66
N TYR A 125 10.15 6.13 -3.66
CA TYR A 125 11.31 5.24 -3.68
C TYR A 125 10.94 3.81 -4.04
N SER A 126 11.59 3.25 -5.05
CA SER A 126 11.58 1.84 -5.39
C SER A 126 12.65 1.08 -4.60
N ASN A 127 13.89 1.56 -4.61
CA ASN A 127 14.96 1.05 -3.75
C ASN A 127 14.87 1.74 -2.37
N VAL A 128 14.59 0.96 -1.34
CA VAL A 128 14.35 1.46 0.03
C VAL A 128 15.60 1.42 0.93
N ARG A 129 16.73 0.99 0.40
CA ARG A 129 17.99 0.94 1.16
C ARG A 129 18.35 2.31 1.73
N GLY A 130 18.60 2.37 3.02
CA GLY A 130 18.97 3.59 3.74
C GLY A 130 17.83 4.56 4.01
N LEU A 131 16.63 4.31 3.49
CA LEU A 131 15.46 5.15 3.74
C LEU A 131 14.86 4.84 5.11
N SER A 132 14.42 5.86 5.85
CA SER A 132 13.68 5.68 7.11
C SER A 132 12.18 5.64 6.83
N ARG A 133 11.44 4.69 7.40
CA ARG A 133 9.97 4.58 7.27
C ARG A 133 9.32 4.11 8.56
N ARG A 134 8.09 4.58 8.82
CA ARG A 134 7.19 3.98 9.80
C ARG A 134 6.18 3.10 9.09
N LEU A 135 6.19 1.82 9.41
CA LEU A 135 5.36 0.80 8.77
C LEU A 135 4.03 0.69 9.53
N THR A 136 3.03 1.42 9.06
CA THR A 136 1.65 1.43 9.60
C THR A 136 0.65 1.43 8.46
N GLN A 137 -0.60 1.08 8.75
CA GLN A 137 -1.72 1.16 7.80
C GLN A 137 -2.35 2.55 7.89
N VAL A 138 -2.39 3.28 6.77
CA VAL A 138 -3.03 4.60 6.65
C VAL A 138 -3.59 4.73 5.24
N ASN A 139 -4.62 5.55 5.01
CA ASN A 139 -5.07 5.84 3.64
C ASN A 139 -3.87 6.29 2.78
N THR A 140 -3.70 5.69 1.60
CA THR A 140 -2.57 5.81 0.67
C THR A 140 -1.25 5.11 1.08
N GLN A 141 -1.18 4.50 2.28
CA GLN A 141 -0.02 3.74 2.74
C GLN A 141 -0.41 2.33 3.19
N ILE A 142 0.31 1.32 2.73
CA ILE A 142 0.10 -0.08 3.11
C ILE A 142 1.41 -0.66 3.61
N SER A 143 1.42 -1.12 4.85
CA SER A 143 2.59 -1.72 5.48
C SER A 143 2.61 -3.23 5.30
N ILE A 144 3.63 -3.72 4.60
CA ILE A 144 3.91 -5.14 4.41
C ILE A 144 5.40 -5.36 4.70
N PRO A 145 5.79 -5.71 5.93
CA PRO A 145 7.19 -5.77 6.35
C PRO A 145 7.93 -6.99 5.75
N MET A 146 7.88 -7.09 4.43
CA MET A 146 8.60 -8.04 3.58
C MET A 146 9.45 -7.27 2.57
N LEU A 147 10.71 -7.63 2.42
CA LEU A 147 11.60 -7.08 1.40
C LEU A 147 12.41 -8.16 0.70
N ILE A 148 12.84 -7.86 -0.50
CA ILE A 148 13.80 -8.64 -1.29
C ILE A 148 15.06 -7.82 -1.58
N SER A 149 16.20 -8.49 -1.58
CA SER A 149 17.51 -7.92 -1.89
C SER A 149 18.00 -8.33 -3.27
N SER A 150 18.66 -7.39 -3.97
CA SER A 150 19.40 -7.69 -5.19
C SER A 150 20.55 -8.69 -4.99
N LYS A 151 20.90 -9.02 -3.74
CA LYS A 151 21.95 -10.00 -3.40
C LYS A 151 21.42 -11.43 -3.26
N GLY A 152 20.13 -11.69 -3.54
CA GLY A 152 19.56 -13.04 -3.56
C GLY A 152 19.07 -13.52 -2.19
N TYR A 153 18.58 -12.65 -1.36
CA TYR A 153 17.83 -12.97 -0.15
C TYR A 153 16.59 -12.11 0.02
N GLY A 154 15.67 -12.55 0.90
CA GLY A 154 14.52 -11.77 1.34
C GLY A 154 14.34 -11.88 2.84
N ILE A 155 13.64 -10.90 3.42
CA ILE A 155 13.34 -10.86 4.86
C ILE A 155 11.87 -10.58 5.07
N LEU A 156 11.20 -11.42 5.88
CA LEU A 156 9.88 -11.17 6.41
C LEU A 156 10.01 -10.89 7.91
N TRP A 157 9.70 -9.67 8.33
CA TRP A 157 9.65 -9.27 9.73
C TRP A 157 8.27 -9.56 10.32
N ASN A 158 8.23 -10.32 11.41
CA ASN A 158 6.99 -10.75 12.06
C ASN A 158 6.69 -9.91 13.31
N ASN A 159 6.03 -8.79 13.11
CA ASN A 159 5.46 -7.98 14.19
C ASN A 159 4.17 -7.33 13.70
N TYR A 160 3.13 -7.34 14.51
CA TYR A 160 1.78 -6.89 14.16
C TYR A 160 1.48 -5.42 14.51
N GLY A 161 2.36 -4.79 15.27
CA GLY A 161 2.31 -3.38 15.64
C GLY A 161 3.08 -2.47 14.69
N LEU A 162 3.39 -1.26 15.16
CA LEU A 162 4.30 -0.35 14.48
C LEU A 162 5.67 -1.02 14.31
N THR A 163 6.22 -0.90 13.11
CA THR A 163 7.63 -1.19 12.84
C THR A 163 8.29 0.05 12.26
N GLU A 164 9.43 0.43 12.79
CA GLU A 164 10.30 1.46 12.24
C GLU A 164 11.39 0.78 11.41
N PHE A 165 11.46 1.13 10.15
CA PHE A 165 12.50 0.72 9.23
C PHE A 165 13.57 1.81 9.18
N ASN A 166 14.82 1.47 9.50
CA ASN A 166 15.94 2.41 9.66
C ASN A 166 15.56 3.61 10.56
N PRO A 167 15.22 3.38 11.85
CA PRO A 167 14.86 4.46 12.76
C PRO A 167 16.01 5.47 12.90
N CYS A 168 15.67 6.76 12.92
CA CYS A 168 16.65 7.83 13.06
C CYS A 168 16.98 8.09 14.52
N GLY A 169 18.26 8.27 14.83
CA GLY A 169 18.77 8.57 16.18
C GLY A 169 18.76 10.06 16.54
N HIS A 170 18.59 10.95 15.54
CA HIS A 170 18.53 12.40 15.72
C HIS A 170 17.16 12.94 15.37
N GLN A 171 16.72 13.97 16.12
CA GLN A 171 15.47 14.65 15.83
C GLN A 171 15.59 16.15 16.13
N VAL A 172 14.77 16.95 15.43
CA VAL A 172 14.58 18.36 15.69
C VAL A 172 13.10 18.73 15.54
N VAL A 173 12.58 19.51 16.48
CA VAL A 173 11.25 20.10 16.40
C VAL A 173 11.32 21.35 15.55
N LEU A 174 10.47 21.44 14.51
CA LEU A 174 10.35 22.67 13.74
C LEU A 174 9.36 23.59 14.46
N ASN A 175 9.81 24.78 14.82
CA ASN A 175 9.01 25.74 15.56
C ASN A 175 8.30 26.69 14.59
N LYS A 176 7.06 27.03 14.92
CA LYS A 176 6.28 28.00 14.16
C LYS A 176 6.98 29.36 14.20
N ASN A 177 7.18 29.96 13.03
CA ASN A 177 7.64 31.33 12.95
C ASN A 177 6.46 32.34 12.88
N ASN A 178 6.75 33.64 12.96
CA ASN A 178 5.74 34.70 12.93
C ASN A 178 5.30 35.05 11.49
N GLY A 179 5.77 34.33 10.48
CA GLY A 179 5.38 34.53 9.07
C GLY A 179 3.91 34.14 8.82
N THR A 180 3.28 34.85 7.92
CA THR A 180 1.92 34.52 7.43
C THR A 180 2.04 33.37 6.43
N GLY A 181 1.44 32.23 6.77
CA GLY A 181 1.25 31.12 5.83
C GLY A 181 0.13 31.41 4.83
N SER A 182 -0.01 30.54 3.84
CA SER A 182 -1.07 30.60 2.84
C SER A 182 -2.40 30.05 3.36
N GLN A 183 -3.50 30.36 2.69
CA GLN A 183 -4.81 29.74 2.91
C GLN A 183 -5.23 28.99 1.65
N GLU A 184 -5.89 27.86 1.83
CA GLU A 184 -6.40 27.04 0.75
C GLU A 184 -7.82 26.57 1.06
N VAL A 185 -8.70 26.61 0.05
CA VAL A 185 -10.04 26.03 0.12
C VAL A 185 -9.98 24.63 -0.49
N VAL A 186 -10.32 23.61 0.28
CA VAL A 186 -10.33 22.23 -0.19
C VAL A 186 -11.69 21.58 0.01
N ASN A 187 -12.09 20.76 -0.95
CA ASN A 187 -13.26 19.89 -0.80
C ASN A 187 -12.83 18.61 -0.09
N VAL A 188 -13.53 18.25 0.95
CA VAL A 188 -13.28 17.03 1.72
C VAL A 188 -14.53 16.17 1.80
N THR A 189 -14.35 14.86 1.70
CA THR A 189 -15.36 13.88 2.04
C THR A 189 -15.34 13.62 3.54
N SER A 190 -16.51 13.50 4.14
CA SER A 190 -16.68 13.07 5.51
C SER A 190 -17.86 12.12 5.62
N THR A 191 -18.00 11.45 6.75
CA THR A 191 -19.18 10.63 7.05
C THR A 191 -20.49 11.43 7.03
N GLU A 192 -20.41 12.76 7.07
CA GLU A 192 -21.55 13.69 6.98
C GLU A 192 -21.81 14.19 5.57
N GLY A 193 -20.99 13.75 4.59
CA GLY A 193 -21.04 14.20 3.20
C GLY A 193 -19.86 15.07 2.80
N ASN A 194 -20.00 15.71 1.64
CA ASN A 194 -18.97 16.59 1.09
C ASN A 194 -19.05 17.99 1.70
N LYS A 195 -17.93 18.54 2.15
CA LYS A 195 -17.85 19.90 2.68
C LYS A 195 -16.60 20.61 2.16
N GLN A 196 -16.65 21.94 2.18
CA GLN A 196 -15.49 22.80 1.96
C GLN A 196 -14.84 23.14 3.30
N GLU A 197 -13.53 23.02 3.34
CA GLU A 197 -12.70 23.43 4.49
C GLU A 197 -11.71 24.50 4.03
N ILE A 198 -11.59 25.57 4.83
CA ILE A 198 -10.50 26.53 4.67
C ILE A 198 -9.34 26.01 5.49
N ARG A 199 -8.23 25.73 4.83
CA ARG A 199 -7.00 25.25 5.46
C ARG A 199 -6.00 26.38 5.54
N GLU A 200 -5.64 26.75 6.76
CA GLU A 200 -4.58 27.69 7.04
C GLU A 200 -3.25 26.96 7.15
N ARG A 201 -2.22 27.53 6.54
CA ARG A 201 -0.85 27.05 6.61
C ARG A 201 0.01 27.98 7.43
N HIS A 202 1.02 27.42 8.07
CA HIS A 202 2.03 28.15 8.79
C HIS A 202 3.42 27.73 8.34
N ILE A 203 4.39 28.63 8.52
CA ILE A 203 5.80 28.36 8.28
C ILE A 203 6.41 27.89 9.61
N PHE A 204 7.12 26.77 9.54
CA PHE A 204 7.87 26.19 10.65
C PHE A 204 9.35 26.16 10.28
N GLU A 205 10.22 26.38 11.26
CA GLU A 205 11.67 26.51 11.04
C GLU A 205 12.44 25.77 12.10
N ALA A 206 13.62 25.27 11.72
CA ALA A 206 14.62 24.72 12.61
C ALA A 206 15.99 24.77 11.92
N ASP A 207 17.03 24.48 12.70
CA ASP A 207 18.38 24.24 12.21
C ASP A 207 18.83 22.86 12.63
N ILE A 208 19.57 22.18 11.77
CA ILE A 208 20.31 20.97 12.10
C ILE A 208 21.80 21.20 11.86
N ASN A 209 22.64 20.46 12.60
CA ASN A 209 24.07 20.46 12.38
C ASN A 209 24.52 19.02 12.12
N VAL A 210 25.10 18.77 10.95
CA VAL A 210 25.63 17.46 10.59
C VAL A 210 27.16 17.44 10.67
N ASN A 211 27.69 16.38 11.26
CA ASN A 211 29.12 16.28 11.58
C ASN A 211 30.00 15.85 10.41
N GLU A 212 29.38 15.30 9.36
CA GLU A 212 30.07 14.76 8.18
C GLU A 212 29.28 15.04 6.91
N THR A 213 29.97 15.22 5.80
CA THR A 213 29.35 15.25 4.47
C THR A 213 28.88 13.85 4.06
N GLY A 214 27.67 13.71 3.53
CA GLY A 214 27.14 12.42 3.06
C GLY A 214 25.66 12.44 2.75
N ASN A 215 25.11 11.27 2.44
CA ASN A 215 23.68 11.07 2.29
C ASN A 215 23.03 10.92 3.66
N TYR A 216 21.95 11.65 3.88
CA TYR A 216 21.13 11.61 5.09
C TYR A 216 19.71 11.18 4.74
N THR A 217 19.17 10.24 5.49
CA THR A 217 17.75 9.93 5.47
C THR A 217 17.04 10.89 6.42
N LEU A 218 15.97 11.50 5.93
CA LEU A 218 15.11 12.41 6.66
C LEU A 218 13.70 11.83 6.71
N LEU A 219 13.11 11.78 7.89
CA LEU A 219 11.70 11.41 8.10
C LEU A 219 10.98 12.63 8.69
N LEU A 220 10.13 13.27 7.92
CA LEU A 220 9.26 14.33 8.38
C LEU A 220 7.98 13.72 8.96
N ASP A 221 7.70 14.00 10.22
CA ASP A 221 6.45 13.67 10.92
C ASP A 221 5.71 14.97 11.21
N VAL A 222 4.50 15.14 10.70
CA VAL A 222 3.70 16.37 10.93
C VAL A 222 2.96 16.37 12.27
N GLY A 223 3.07 15.30 13.08
CA GLY A 223 2.46 15.22 14.41
C GLY A 223 0.94 15.06 14.39
N GLN A 224 0.37 14.53 13.30
CA GLN A 224 -1.07 14.27 13.13
C GLN A 224 -1.31 12.79 12.85
N LYS A 225 -2.55 12.34 12.97
CA LYS A 225 -2.94 10.99 12.50
C LYS A 225 -2.96 10.89 10.97
N MET A 226 -3.31 12.00 10.31
CA MET A 226 -3.34 12.17 8.86
C MET A 226 -2.76 13.52 8.51
N ALA A 227 -1.82 13.55 7.54
CA ALA A 227 -1.31 14.79 6.98
C ALA A 227 -2.19 15.31 5.84
N ARG A 228 -1.97 16.59 5.50
CA ARG A 228 -2.57 17.27 4.33
C ARG A 228 -1.51 17.78 3.38
N ARG A 229 -0.34 18.03 3.92
CA ARG A 229 0.83 18.52 3.22
C ARG A 229 2.09 17.99 3.86
N HIS A 230 3.03 17.59 3.04
CA HIS A 230 4.42 17.43 3.40
C HIS A 230 5.23 18.42 2.59
N HIS A 231 5.94 19.31 3.25
CA HIS A 231 6.80 20.29 2.62
C HIS A 231 8.03 20.49 3.49
N LEU A 232 9.20 20.44 2.86
CA LEU A 232 10.47 20.68 3.53
C LEU A 232 11.44 21.32 2.54
N VAL A 233 12.03 22.42 2.94
CA VAL A 233 13.11 23.13 2.25
C VAL A 233 14.35 23.10 3.12
N ILE A 234 15.50 22.82 2.54
CA ILE A 234 16.80 22.82 3.20
C ILE A 234 17.72 23.78 2.46
N ASP A 235 18.22 24.82 3.15
CA ASP A 235 19.12 25.83 2.58
C ASP A 235 18.59 26.49 1.29
N GLY A 236 17.28 26.57 1.12
CA GLY A 236 16.60 27.11 -0.05
C GLY A 236 16.16 26.07 -1.10
N ASP A 237 16.63 24.83 -1.02
CA ASP A 237 16.24 23.76 -1.93
C ASP A 237 15.04 22.97 -1.39
N THR A 238 13.98 22.84 -2.17
CA THR A 238 12.80 22.04 -1.81
C THR A 238 13.11 20.57 -1.97
N VAL A 239 13.11 19.83 -0.86
CA VAL A 239 13.41 18.37 -0.82
C VAL A 239 12.17 17.52 -0.66
N ILE A 240 11.08 18.06 -0.09
CA ILE A 240 9.78 17.41 0.01
C ILE A 240 8.72 18.41 -0.43
N ASN A 241 7.84 18.02 -1.36
CA ASN A 241 6.67 18.81 -1.73
C ASN A 241 5.54 17.85 -2.14
N MET A 242 4.64 17.60 -1.20
CA MET A 242 3.47 16.75 -1.38
C MET A 242 2.23 17.40 -0.80
N GLN A 243 1.14 17.37 -1.55
CA GLN A 243 -0.15 17.85 -1.11
C GLN A 243 -1.23 16.89 -1.55
N ASN A 244 -2.11 16.51 -0.63
CA ASN A 244 -3.30 15.73 -0.92
C ASN A 244 -4.33 15.93 0.19
N VAL A 245 -5.57 15.55 -0.06
CA VAL A 245 -6.62 15.53 0.97
C VAL A 245 -6.30 14.52 2.08
N TRP A 246 -5.73 13.38 1.71
CA TRP A 246 -5.27 12.34 2.63
C TRP A 246 -3.79 12.01 2.36
N LEU A 247 -2.93 12.17 3.36
CA LEU A 247 -1.54 11.72 3.34
C LEU A 247 -1.23 10.99 4.65
N PRO A 248 -0.29 10.05 4.63
CA PRO A 248 0.25 9.48 5.86
C PRO A 248 0.82 10.57 6.77
N PRO A 249 0.92 10.36 8.09
CA PRO A 249 1.49 11.36 9.01
C PRO A 249 2.97 11.64 8.73
N THR A 250 3.67 10.69 8.10
CA THR A 250 5.11 10.78 7.83
C THR A 250 5.43 10.62 6.36
N THR A 251 6.53 11.23 5.94
CA THR A 251 7.16 10.99 4.63
C THR A 251 8.67 11.04 4.75
N SER A 252 9.37 10.43 3.81
CA SER A 252 10.83 10.29 3.86
C SER A 252 11.51 10.76 2.59
N VAL A 253 12.75 11.20 2.73
CA VAL A 253 13.63 11.55 1.62
C VAL A 253 15.09 11.27 1.99
N ILE A 254 15.92 10.94 1.01
CA ILE A 254 17.38 10.90 1.15
C ILE A 254 17.95 12.14 0.46
N VAL A 255 18.75 12.92 1.18
CA VAL A 255 19.40 14.13 0.69
C VAL A 255 20.89 14.08 0.93
N GLN A 256 21.68 14.70 0.07
CA GLN A 256 23.10 14.90 0.28
C GLN A 256 23.32 16.22 1.05
N LEU A 257 23.91 16.13 2.26
CA LEU A 257 24.24 17.28 3.08
C LEU A 257 25.75 17.41 3.23
N ALA A 258 26.24 18.65 3.18
CA ALA A 258 27.61 18.97 3.52
C ALA A 258 27.77 19.01 5.06
N LYS A 259 28.98 18.77 5.57
CA LYS A 259 29.27 19.01 7.00
C LYS A 259 28.97 20.45 7.38
N GLY A 260 28.21 20.67 8.43
CA GLY A 260 27.88 22.00 8.94
C GLY A 260 26.43 22.18 9.35
N ARG A 261 26.05 23.43 9.50
CA ARG A 261 24.68 23.85 9.84
C ARG A 261 23.85 23.96 8.56
N HIS A 262 22.61 23.47 8.64
CA HIS A 262 21.59 23.55 7.58
C HIS A 262 20.32 24.17 8.15
N HIS A 263 19.75 25.13 7.43
CA HIS A 263 18.50 25.78 7.79
C HIS A 263 17.31 25.06 7.13
N LEU A 264 16.30 24.77 7.95
CA LEU A 264 15.08 24.04 7.54
C LEU A 264 13.88 24.97 7.58
N THR A 265 13.07 24.96 6.53
CA THR A 265 11.76 25.59 6.53
C THR A 265 10.71 24.63 6.01
N ALA A 266 9.51 24.67 6.57
CA ALA A 266 8.37 23.85 6.17
C ALA A 266 7.09 24.67 6.21
N GLU A 267 6.32 24.68 5.10
CA GLU A 267 4.99 25.26 5.06
C GLU A 267 3.95 24.12 5.21
N LEU A 268 3.34 24.02 6.38
CA LEU A 268 2.47 22.91 6.78
C LEU A 268 1.13 23.43 7.31
N SER A 269 0.19 22.53 7.61
CA SER A 269 -1.11 22.91 8.17
C SER A 269 -0.96 23.57 9.54
N LYS A 270 -1.83 24.53 9.85
CA LYS A 270 -1.80 25.32 11.10
C LYS A 270 -1.73 24.47 12.38
N GLY A 271 -2.39 23.32 12.36
CA GLY A 271 -2.47 22.41 13.52
C GLY A 271 -1.32 21.41 13.62
N ASP A 272 -0.39 21.40 12.66
CA ASP A 272 0.70 20.45 12.65
C ASP A 272 1.74 20.75 13.75
N GLN A 273 2.42 19.71 14.19
CA GLN A 273 3.50 19.76 15.18
C GLN A 273 4.72 19.03 14.60
N PRO A 274 5.40 19.62 13.61
CA PRO A 274 6.38 18.89 12.82
C PRO A 274 7.65 18.58 13.60
N VAL A 275 8.08 17.32 13.47
CA VAL A 275 9.37 16.83 13.94
C VAL A 275 10.09 16.23 12.74
N LEU A 276 11.35 16.64 12.53
CA LEU A 276 12.23 16.01 11.57
C LEU A 276 13.16 15.04 12.31
N TYR A 277 13.10 13.77 11.91
CA TYR A 277 14.05 12.75 12.32
C TYR A 277 15.09 12.58 11.23
N TYR A 278 16.36 12.39 11.58
CA TYR A 278 17.42 12.28 10.59
C TYR A 278 18.59 11.43 11.06
N ASN A 279 19.22 10.75 10.10
CA ASN A 279 20.46 10.01 10.27
C ASN A 279 21.29 10.04 9.00
N LYS A 280 22.62 9.90 9.14
CA LYS A 280 23.48 9.55 8.01
C LYS A 280 23.12 8.14 7.52
N VAL A 281 23.08 7.96 6.19
CA VAL A 281 22.84 6.64 5.58
C VAL A 281 24.09 5.78 5.74
N GLU A 282 23.92 4.68 6.46
CA GLU A 282 24.98 3.72 6.77
C GLU A 282 24.87 2.44 5.91
N ASN A 283 25.84 1.54 6.05
CA ASN A 283 25.83 0.21 5.41
C ASN A 283 25.09 -0.85 6.26
N THR A 284 24.11 -0.40 7.02
CA THR A 284 23.29 -1.24 7.90
C THR A 284 21.83 -0.91 7.68
N THR A 285 20.99 -1.94 7.69
CA THR A 285 19.54 -1.82 7.67
C THR A 285 18.98 -2.34 8.98
N VAL A 286 17.94 -1.65 9.50
CA VAL A 286 17.37 -1.91 10.82
C VAL A 286 15.85 -2.08 10.72
N PHE A 287 15.31 -3.13 11.35
CA PHE A 287 13.92 -3.23 11.76
C PHE A 287 13.82 -3.05 13.26
N HIS A 288 12.98 -2.15 13.70
CA HIS A 288 12.67 -1.91 15.10
C HIS A 288 11.17 -1.84 15.34
N SER A 289 10.67 -2.64 16.26
CA SER A 289 9.28 -2.57 16.73
C SER A 289 9.29 -2.13 18.20
N PRO A 290 8.66 -0.97 18.53
CA PRO A 290 8.69 -0.45 19.90
C PRO A 290 7.86 -1.28 20.89
N ILE A 291 6.97 -2.14 20.38
CA ILE A 291 6.16 -3.08 21.15
C ILE A 291 6.32 -4.47 20.55
N ALA A 292 7.10 -5.33 21.21
CA ALA A 292 7.37 -6.69 20.76
C ALA A 292 7.85 -7.58 21.90
N THR A 293 7.54 -8.86 21.83
CA THR A 293 7.99 -9.89 22.78
C THR A 293 9.18 -10.70 22.25
N ALA A 294 9.47 -10.58 20.95
CA ALA A 294 10.56 -11.28 20.29
C ALA A 294 11.07 -10.49 19.07
N VAL A 295 12.35 -10.66 18.76
CA VAL A 295 12.86 -10.44 17.39
C VAL A 295 12.49 -11.68 16.61
N ASP A 296 11.56 -11.58 15.67
CA ASP A 296 11.03 -12.71 14.89
C ASP A 296 11.03 -12.36 13.40
N TYR A 297 11.77 -13.13 12.61
CA TYR A 297 11.85 -12.90 11.18
C TYR A 297 12.18 -14.19 10.43
N THR A 298 11.84 -14.21 9.13
CA THR A 298 12.23 -15.28 8.22
C THR A 298 13.18 -14.75 7.16
N VAL A 299 14.29 -15.44 6.95
CA VAL A 299 15.22 -15.20 5.85
C VAL A 299 14.98 -16.24 4.77
N PHE A 300 14.79 -15.76 3.55
CA PHE A 300 14.67 -16.54 2.32
C PHE A 300 15.95 -16.39 1.51
N ILE A 301 16.37 -17.41 0.77
CA ILE A 301 17.47 -17.31 -0.21
C ILE A 301 17.02 -17.80 -1.59
N GLY A 302 17.54 -17.18 -2.63
CA GLY A 302 17.27 -17.54 -4.03
C GLY A 302 16.99 -16.33 -4.91
N SER A 303 16.45 -16.58 -6.10
CA SER A 303 15.89 -15.54 -6.96
C SER A 303 14.66 -14.89 -6.34
N PRO A 304 14.28 -13.66 -6.75
CA PRO A 304 13.05 -13.03 -6.29
C PRO A 304 11.80 -13.90 -6.45
N ASP A 305 11.68 -14.63 -7.56
CA ASP A 305 10.55 -15.55 -7.78
C ASP A 305 10.55 -16.71 -6.76
N GLU A 306 11.71 -17.33 -6.47
CA GLU A 306 11.83 -18.39 -5.46
C GLU A 306 11.51 -17.87 -4.06
N ILE A 307 11.96 -16.66 -3.73
CA ILE A 307 11.70 -15.99 -2.44
C ILE A 307 10.20 -15.75 -2.28
N ILE A 308 9.55 -15.13 -3.26
CA ILE A 308 8.12 -14.79 -3.19
C ILE A 308 7.25 -16.04 -3.23
N ALA A 309 7.59 -17.05 -4.03
CA ALA A 309 6.88 -18.33 -4.03
C ALA A 309 6.93 -19.00 -2.66
N THR A 310 8.09 -19.02 -2.01
CA THR A 310 8.24 -19.58 -0.66
C THR A 310 7.54 -18.74 0.40
N TYR A 311 7.63 -17.41 0.30
CA TYR A 311 6.87 -16.51 1.16
C TYR A 311 5.37 -16.83 1.11
N ARG A 312 4.79 -16.95 -0.10
CA ARG A 312 3.37 -17.28 -0.28
C ARG A 312 3.05 -18.71 0.18
N ASP A 313 3.98 -19.64 0.06
CA ASP A 313 3.80 -20.99 0.62
C ASP A 313 3.69 -20.98 2.14
N LEU A 314 4.49 -20.17 2.82
CA LEU A 314 4.50 -20.06 4.27
C LEU A 314 3.33 -19.21 4.82
N THR A 315 2.94 -18.17 4.10
CA THR A 315 1.89 -17.22 4.54
C THR A 315 0.54 -17.44 3.87
N GLY A 316 0.43 -18.44 3.01
CA GLY A 316 -0.76 -18.80 2.24
C GLY A 316 -0.70 -18.31 0.80
N ARG A 317 -0.95 -19.21 -0.14
CA ARG A 317 -0.98 -18.92 -1.57
C ARG A 317 -2.20 -18.07 -1.93
N ALA A 318 -2.05 -17.19 -2.91
CA ALA A 318 -3.18 -16.50 -3.49
C ALA A 318 -4.05 -17.48 -4.27
N PRO A 319 -5.38 -17.46 -4.12
CA PRO A 319 -6.27 -18.17 -5.02
C PRO A 319 -6.19 -17.57 -6.42
N GLN A 320 -6.66 -18.32 -7.41
CA GLN A 320 -6.77 -17.76 -8.75
C GLN A 320 -7.77 -16.62 -8.75
N MET A 321 -7.36 -15.47 -9.33
CA MET A 321 -8.26 -14.33 -9.52
C MET A 321 -9.34 -14.70 -10.55
N PRO A 322 -10.62 -14.40 -10.28
CA PRO A 322 -11.68 -14.63 -11.25
C PRO A 322 -11.40 -13.95 -12.58
N THR A 323 -11.61 -14.65 -13.68
CA THR A 323 -11.27 -14.14 -15.02
C THR A 323 -12.01 -12.85 -15.36
N TRP A 324 -13.26 -12.72 -14.92
CA TRP A 324 -14.08 -11.52 -15.10
C TRP A 324 -13.55 -10.29 -14.33
N ALA A 325 -12.73 -10.48 -13.30
CA ALA A 325 -12.10 -9.37 -12.57
C ALA A 325 -10.87 -8.78 -13.29
N LEU A 326 -10.32 -9.48 -14.29
CA LEU A 326 -9.09 -9.09 -14.99
C LEU A 326 -9.30 -8.09 -16.13
N GLY A 327 -10.56 -7.85 -16.53
CA GLY A 327 -10.93 -6.85 -17.52
C GLY A 327 -11.01 -5.44 -16.94
N TYR A 328 -11.76 -4.56 -17.62
CA TYR A 328 -11.91 -3.18 -17.19
C TYR A 328 -12.95 -3.04 -16.07
N ILE A 329 -12.56 -2.37 -14.99
CA ILE A 329 -13.39 -2.05 -13.82
C ILE A 329 -13.74 -0.56 -13.86
N HIS A 330 -15.01 -0.25 -14.10
CA HIS A 330 -15.50 1.13 -14.13
C HIS A 330 -16.05 1.53 -12.76
N CYS A 331 -15.52 2.60 -12.20
CA CYS A 331 -15.96 3.15 -10.93
C CYS A 331 -15.97 4.68 -10.98
N ARG A 332 -16.92 5.28 -10.30
CA ARG A 332 -16.95 6.71 -9.97
C ARG A 332 -17.50 6.91 -8.56
N GLU A 333 -17.12 7.93 -7.90
CA GLU A 333 -17.79 8.39 -6.69
C GLU A 333 -18.80 9.47 -7.10
N ARG A 334 -20.12 9.16 -7.18
CA ARG A 334 -20.71 7.81 -7.11
C ARG A 334 -21.94 7.76 -8.03
N PHE A 335 -22.47 6.56 -8.26
CA PHE A 335 -23.80 6.39 -8.83
C PHE A 335 -24.85 6.64 -7.73
N HIS A 336 -25.93 7.33 -8.10
CA HIS A 336 -26.99 7.71 -7.17
C HIS A 336 -28.22 6.80 -7.25
N SER A 337 -28.33 5.95 -8.29
CA SER A 337 -29.48 5.06 -8.46
C SER A 337 -29.15 3.84 -9.33
N SER A 338 -30.01 2.83 -9.22
CA SER A 338 -30.01 1.69 -10.14
C SER A 338 -30.15 2.11 -11.61
N ALA A 339 -30.93 3.16 -11.88
CA ALA A 339 -31.15 3.67 -13.23
C ALA A 339 -29.86 4.22 -13.85
N GLU A 340 -29.07 5.01 -13.10
CA GLU A 340 -27.78 5.52 -13.56
C GLU A 340 -26.79 4.39 -13.90
N ILE A 341 -26.69 3.38 -13.02
CA ILE A 341 -25.81 2.24 -13.26
C ILE A 341 -26.18 1.53 -14.54
N LEU A 342 -27.49 1.22 -14.74
CA LEU A 342 -27.97 0.53 -15.92
C LEU A 342 -27.84 1.37 -17.20
N GLN A 343 -28.04 2.68 -17.12
CA GLN A 343 -27.83 3.59 -18.24
C GLN A 343 -26.36 3.59 -18.67
N THR A 344 -25.44 3.72 -17.72
CA THR A 344 -24.00 3.67 -17.97
C THR A 344 -23.58 2.32 -18.56
N ALA A 345 -24.01 1.22 -17.97
CA ALA A 345 -23.71 -0.13 -18.45
C ALA A 345 -24.21 -0.37 -19.90
N ARG A 346 -25.43 0.06 -20.22
CA ARG A 346 -26.00 -0.02 -21.59
C ARG A 346 -25.15 0.78 -22.57
N ARG A 347 -24.77 2.02 -22.20
CA ARG A 347 -23.97 2.87 -23.08
C ARG A 347 -22.60 2.26 -23.40
N PHE A 348 -21.92 1.64 -22.41
CA PHE A 348 -20.68 0.89 -22.70
C PHE A 348 -20.91 -0.19 -23.76
N ARG A 349 -22.04 -0.93 -23.69
CA ARG A 349 -22.38 -1.97 -24.68
C ARG A 349 -22.76 -1.39 -26.03
N ASP A 350 -23.59 -0.35 -26.05
CA ASP A 350 -24.07 0.30 -27.27
C ASP A 350 -22.92 0.97 -28.05
N ASP A 351 -21.97 1.57 -27.34
CA ASP A 351 -20.77 2.20 -27.91
C ASP A 351 -19.65 1.17 -28.23
N GLY A 352 -19.86 -0.13 -27.97
CA GLY A 352 -18.88 -1.19 -28.21
C GLY A 352 -17.62 -1.06 -27.36
N LEU A 353 -17.71 -0.48 -26.16
CA LEU A 353 -16.61 -0.32 -25.23
C LEU A 353 -16.55 -1.52 -24.27
N PRO A 354 -15.41 -2.23 -24.19
CA PRO A 354 -15.24 -3.32 -23.25
C PRO A 354 -15.38 -2.86 -21.80
N ILE A 355 -16.16 -3.62 -21.02
CA ILE A 355 -16.31 -3.45 -19.56
C ILE A 355 -16.64 -4.81 -18.94
N SER A 356 -15.95 -5.17 -17.87
CA SER A 356 -16.20 -6.42 -17.12
C SER A 356 -16.96 -6.19 -15.84
N MET A 357 -16.78 -5.04 -15.22
CA MET A 357 -17.34 -4.75 -13.89
C MET A 357 -17.69 -3.27 -13.76
N ILE A 358 -18.81 -2.99 -13.10
CA ILE A 358 -19.20 -1.67 -12.63
C ILE A 358 -19.26 -1.67 -11.11
N VAL A 359 -18.92 -0.54 -10.49
CA VAL A 359 -18.81 -0.44 -9.03
C VAL A 359 -19.88 0.50 -8.48
N GLN A 360 -20.66 0.02 -7.51
CA GLN A 360 -21.46 0.87 -6.65
C GLN A 360 -20.65 1.26 -5.43
N ASP A 361 -20.32 2.52 -5.36
CA ASP A 361 -19.61 3.13 -4.23
C ASP A 361 -20.56 3.43 -3.06
N TRP A 362 -20.06 4.02 -2.00
CA TRP A 362 -20.72 4.32 -0.74
C TRP A 362 -22.04 5.12 -0.85
N GLN A 363 -22.75 5.32 0.27
CA GLN A 363 -24.05 6.03 0.40
C GLN A 363 -25.25 5.40 -0.36
N TYR A 364 -25.14 4.18 -0.92
CA TYR A 364 -26.28 3.46 -1.46
C TYR A 364 -27.34 3.12 -0.41
N TRP A 365 -26.96 3.20 0.88
CA TRP A 365 -27.83 2.94 2.03
C TRP A 365 -28.78 4.11 2.39
N GLY A 366 -28.53 5.33 1.89
CA GLY A 366 -29.36 6.51 2.13
C GLY A 366 -29.70 6.71 3.62
N LYS A 367 -31.00 6.78 3.94
CA LYS A 367 -31.53 6.98 5.29
C LYS A 367 -31.24 5.85 6.30
N HIS A 368 -30.79 4.69 5.85
CA HIS A 368 -30.56 3.52 6.71
C HIS A 368 -29.25 3.60 7.51
N GLY A 369 -28.42 4.59 7.24
CA GLY A 369 -27.17 4.86 7.94
C GLY A 369 -25.95 4.13 7.35
N TRP A 370 -24.78 4.58 7.74
CA TRP A 370 -23.48 4.16 7.20
C TRP A 370 -23.30 2.64 7.22
N ASN A 371 -23.10 2.05 6.03
CA ASN A 371 -22.87 0.62 5.84
C ASN A 371 -23.90 -0.29 6.54
N SER A 372 -25.16 0.14 6.55
CA SER A 372 -26.28 -0.61 7.16
C SER A 372 -26.57 -1.97 6.51
N MET A 373 -25.84 -2.33 5.45
CA MET A 373 -26.06 -3.52 4.62
C MET A 373 -27.48 -3.56 4.04
N GLN A 374 -28.00 -2.38 3.69
CA GLN A 374 -29.33 -2.17 3.14
C GLN A 374 -29.28 -1.04 2.11
N PHE A 375 -29.93 -1.25 0.96
CA PHE A 375 -30.06 -0.21 -0.06
C PHE A 375 -31.24 0.71 0.26
N ASP A 376 -31.12 2.00 -0.09
CA ASP A 376 -32.23 2.96 -0.08
C ASP A 376 -33.25 2.61 -1.16
N GLU A 377 -34.47 2.32 -0.76
CA GLU A 377 -35.53 1.83 -1.64
C GLU A 377 -35.96 2.86 -2.68
N ASN A 378 -35.77 4.16 -2.40
CA ASN A 378 -36.15 5.22 -3.34
C ASN A 378 -35.26 5.22 -4.59
N ASN A 379 -33.96 5.00 -4.38
CA ASN A 379 -32.96 5.05 -5.45
C ASN A 379 -32.61 3.67 -5.99
N TYR A 380 -32.78 2.63 -5.17
CA TYR A 380 -32.51 1.23 -5.51
C TYR A 380 -33.71 0.35 -5.15
N PRO A 381 -34.86 0.51 -5.87
CA PRO A 381 -36.12 -0.16 -5.48
C PRO A 381 -36.03 -1.70 -5.55
N ASN A 382 -35.15 -2.22 -6.39
CA ASN A 382 -34.92 -3.67 -6.51
C ASN A 382 -33.45 -3.95 -6.85
N PRO A 383 -32.54 -4.02 -5.86
CA PRO A 383 -31.12 -4.28 -6.09
C PRO A 383 -30.83 -5.62 -6.76
N LYS A 384 -31.68 -6.64 -6.54
CA LYS A 384 -31.55 -7.94 -7.21
C LYS A 384 -31.82 -7.83 -8.71
N ALA A 385 -32.84 -7.09 -9.11
CA ALA A 385 -33.14 -6.85 -10.53
C ALA A 385 -32.01 -6.02 -11.21
N LEU A 386 -31.34 -5.12 -10.48
CA LEU A 386 -30.16 -4.42 -10.97
C LEU A 386 -29.05 -5.40 -11.34
N THR A 387 -28.66 -6.29 -10.42
CA THR A 387 -27.60 -7.29 -10.67
C THR A 387 -27.99 -8.25 -11.79
N ASP A 388 -29.23 -8.74 -11.83
CA ASP A 388 -29.71 -9.61 -12.90
C ASP A 388 -29.64 -8.94 -14.28
N SER A 389 -29.92 -7.62 -14.33
CA SER A 389 -29.83 -6.84 -15.57
C SER A 389 -28.40 -6.64 -16.02
N LEU A 390 -27.47 -6.42 -15.09
CA LEU A 390 -26.03 -6.33 -15.39
C LEU A 390 -25.49 -7.69 -15.87
N HIS A 391 -25.88 -8.79 -15.23
CA HIS A 391 -25.47 -10.15 -15.63
C HIS A 391 -25.95 -10.51 -17.05
N LYS A 392 -27.14 -10.07 -17.46
CA LYS A 392 -27.62 -10.24 -18.85
C LYS A 392 -26.77 -9.49 -19.88
N MET A 393 -26.06 -8.46 -19.45
CA MET A 393 -25.07 -7.72 -20.25
C MET A 393 -23.64 -8.24 -20.07
N ASP A 394 -23.44 -9.34 -19.36
CA ASP A 394 -22.12 -9.87 -18.95
C ASP A 394 -21.25 -8.83 -18.24
N ILE A 395 -21.87 -8.08 -17.33
CA ILE A 395 -21.19 -7.09 -16.46
C ILE A 395 -21.40 -7.52 -15.01
N ARG A 396 -20.32 -7.53 -14.24
CA ARG A 396 -20.35 -7.83 -12.80
C ARG A 396 -20.56 -6.57 -11.98
N LEU A 397 -21.14 -6.73 -10.79
CA LEU A 397 -21.32 -5.63 -9.83
C LEU A 397 -20.37 -5.81 -8.64
N MET A 398 -19.54 -4.81 -8.38
CA MET A 398 -18.81 -4.67 -7.12
C MET A 398 -19.55 -3.68 -6.22
N LEU A 399 -19.63 -3.99 -4.93
CA LEU A 399 -20.25 -3.13 -3.92
C LEU A 399 -19.22 -2.67 -2.90
N SER A 400 -19.18 -1.37 -2.61
CA SER A 400 -18.41 -0.81 -1.50
C SER A 400 -19.03 -1.21 -0.16
N VAL A 401 -18.22 -1.82 0.71
CA VAL A 401 -18.59 -2.23 2.06
C VAL A 401 -17.51 -1.80 3.04
N TRP A 402 -17.88 -1.64 4.31
CA TRP A 402 -16.99 -1.10 5.34
C TRP A 402 -16.96 -2.00 6.57
N SER A 403 -15.87 -1.96 7.29
CA SER A 403 -15.80 -2.52 8.66
C SER A 403 -16.38 -1.56 9.72
N LYS A 404 -16.75 -0.34 9.31
CA LYS A 404 -17.50 0.64 10.09
C LYS A 404 -19.00 0.49 9.83
N ILE A 405 -19.83 0.53 10.87
CA ILE A 405 -21.31 0.46 10.76
C ILE A 405 -21.92 1.51 11.69
N ASP A 406 -22.84 2.32 11.16
CA ASP A 406 -23.59 3.28 11.97
C ASP A 406 -24.38 2.56 13.07
N LYS A 407 -24.12 2.92 14.32
CA LYS A 407 -24.78 2.34 15.51
C LYS A 407 -26.28 2.53 15.54
N ASN A 408 -26.82 3.55 14.85
CA ASN A 408 -28.25 3.80 14.75
C ASN A 408 -28.94 2.95 13.68
N SER A 409 -28.17 2.28 12.81
CA SER A 409 -28.73 1.35 11.82
C SER A 409 -29.29 0.10 12.50
N VAL A 410 -30.09 -0.69 11.77
CA VAL A 410 -30.65 -1.96 12.30
C VAL A 410 -29.51 -2.92 12.70
N VAL A 411 -28.50 -3.08 11.81
CA VAL A 411 -27.33 -3.93 12.08
C VAL A 411 -26.50 -3.34 13.22
N GLY A 412 -26.27 -2.02 13.20
CA GLY A 412 -25.44 -1.35 14.19
C GLY A 412 -25.98 -1.47 15.62
N ARG A 413 -27.29 -1.32 15.83
CA ARG A 413 -27.91 -1.52 17.15
C ARG A 413 -27.70 -2.94 17.68
N GLN A 414 -27.79 -3.96 16.81
CA GLN A 414 -27.49 -5.33 17.20
C GLN A 414 -26.02 -5.49 17.61
N MET A 415 -25.11 -4.97 16.77
CA MET A 415 -23.66 -5.07 17.02
C MET A 415 -23.25 -4.34 18.32
N GLU A 416 -23.88 -3.20 18.61
CA GLU A 416 -23.62 -2.43 19.84
C GLU A 416 -24.18 -3.13 21.08
N HIS A 417 -25.42 -3.66 21.01
CA HIS A 417 -26.03 -4.43 22.09
C HIS A 417 -25.15 -5.62 22.50
N ASP A 418 -24.51 -6.28 21.51
CA ASP A 418 -23.68 -7.46 21.73
C ASP A 418 -22.22 -7.11 22.08
N GLY A 419 -21.86 -5.81 22.12
CA GLY A 419 -20.51 -5.34 22.46
C GLY A 419 -19.46 -5.64 21.39
N TYR A 420 -19.81 -5.57 20.11
CA TYR A 420 -18.96 -5.97 18.99
C TYR A 420 -18.18 -4.83 18.33
N TYR A 421 -18.31 -3.61 18.84
CA TYR A 421 -17.48 -2.48 18.40
C TYR A 421 -16.17 -2.39 19.17
N ILE A 422 -15.15 -1.88 18.53
CA ILE A 422 -13.95 -1.38 19.21
C ILE A 422 -14.40 -0.21 20.12
N PRO A 423 -14.10 -0.25 21.42
CA PRO A 423 -14.63 0.72 22.38
C PRO A 423 -14.39 2.18 21.97
N GLY A 424 -15.47 2.98 21.96
CA GLY A 424 -15.44 4.40 21.60
C GLY A 424 -15.31 4.68 20.09
N THR A 425 -15.59 3.69 19.25
CA THR A 425 -15.61 3.83 17.78
C THR A 425 -16.89 3.24 17.17
N ASP A 426 -17.04 3.41 15.85
CA ASP A 426 -18.05 2.73 15.03
C ASP A 426 -17.44 1.59 14.19
N TRP A 427 -16.20 1.18 14.49
CA TRP A 427 -15.50 0.09 13.84
C TRP A 427 -15.78 -1.24 14.54
N ILE A 428 -16.08 -2.27 13.77
CA ILE A 428 -16.30 -3.63 14.30
C ILE A 428 -14.97 -4.24 14.76
N ASP A 429 -14.98 -4.88 15.92
CA ASP A 429 -13.82 -5.56 16.49
C ASP A 429 -13.59 -6.93 15.84
N PHE A 430 -12.95 -6.96 14.67
CA PHE A 430 -12.63 -8.21 13.97
C PHE A 430 -11.59 -9.09 14.69
N PHE A 431 -10.96 -8.59 15.74
CA PHE A 431 -10.15 -9.43 16.65
C PHE A 431 -11.01 -10.31 17.55
N ASN A 432 -12.29 -9.97 17.73
CA ASN A 432 -13.28 -10.77 18.42
C ASN A 432 -13.98 -11.71 17.43
N PRO A 433 -13.77 -13.05 17.52
CA PRO A 433 -14.40 -13.99 16.58
C PRO A 433 -15.92 -13.92 16.52
N LYS A 434 -16.58 -13.58 17.65
CA LYS A 434 -18.05 -13.45 17.70
C LYS A 434 -18.51 -12.22 16.91
N ALA A 435 -17.78 -11.10 17.00
CA ALA A 435 -18.08 -9.89 16.23
C ALA A 435 -17.90 -10.16 14.72
N ALA A 436 -16.81 -10.82 14.34
CA ALA A 436 -16.56 -11.21 12.95
C ALA A 436 -17.68 -12.14 12.40
N GLN A 437 -18.13 -13.13 13.19
CA GLN A 437 -19.24 -14.02 12.83
C GLN A 437 -20.57 -13.26 12.69
N ALA A 438 -20.86 -12.30 13.58
CA ALA A 438 -22.06 -11.49 13.51
C ALA A 438 -22.05 -10.56 12.30
N TYR A 439 -20.89 -9.96 11.98
CA TYR A 439 -20.71 -9.17 10.76
C TYR A 439 -21.00 -10.02 9.52
N TRP A 440 -20.36 -11.20 9.39
CA TRP A 440 -20.58 -12.09 8.27
C TRP A 440 -22.03 -12.59 8.17
N LYS A 441 -22.68 -12.90 9.29
CA LYS A 441 -24.09 -13.31 9.30
C LYS A 441 -24.97 -12.23 8.63
N ASN A 442 -24.84 -10.97 9.04
CA ASN A 442 -25.61 -9.87 8.46
C ASN A 442 -25.26 -9.67 6.97
N PHE A 443 -23.98 -9.73 6.63
CA PHE A 443 -23.50 -9.65 5.25
C PHE A 443 -24.13 -10.75 4.37
N ARG A 444 -24.06 -12.01 4.80
CA ARG A 444 -24.61 -13.15 4.10
C ARG A 444 -26.13 -13.06 3.91
N GLU A 445 -26.85 -12.65 4.94
CA GLU A 445 -28.32 -12.63 4.91
C GLU A 445 -28.87 -11.44 4.13
N ARG A 446 -28.17 -10.30 4.09
CA ARG A 446 -28.65 -9.06 3.50
C ARG A 446 -28.06 -8.73 2.12
N LEU A 447 -26.82 -9.06 1.86
CA LEU A 447 -26.12 -8.67 0.64
C LEU A 447 -25.96 -9.82 -0.36
N LEU A 448 -25.62 -11.05 0.06
CA LEU A 448 -25.42 -12.15 -0.87
C LEU A 448 -26.66 -12.50 -1.72
N PRO A 449 -27.91 -12.45 -1.20
CA PRO A 449 -29.09 -12.75 -2.02
C PRO A 449 -29.31 -11.77 -3.17
N LEU A 450 -28.68 -10.58 -3.10
CA LEU A 450 -28.78 -9.56 -4.14
C LEU A 450 -27.98 -9.88 -5.40
N GLY A 451 -27.12 -10.93 -5.38
CA GLY A 451 -26.36 -11.36 -6.53
C GLY A 451 -25.10 -10.53 -6.84
N ILE A 452 -24.62 -9.77 -5.87
CA ILE A 452 -23.37 -8.99 -5.97
C ILE A 452 -22.19 -9.93 -6.15
N ASP A 453 -21.25 -9.59 -7.04
CA ASP A 453 -20.14 -10.45 -7.46
C ASP A 453 -18.84 -10.18 -6.72
N ALA A 454 -18.54 -8.92 -6.44
CA ALA A 454 -17.28 -8.51 -5.86
C ALA A 454 -17.49 -7.48 -4.72
N TRP A 455 -16.49 -7.36 -3.86
CA TRP A 455 -16.60 -6.60 -2.62
C TRP A 455 -15.43 -5.64 -2.46
N TRP A 456 -15.73 -4.35 -2.39
CA TRP A 456 -14.74 -3.32 -2.12
C TRP A 456 -14.76 -2.97 -0.64
N GLN A 457 -13.76 -3.48 0.09
CA GLN A 457 -13.59 -3.24 1.52
C GLN A 457 -12.78 -1.96 1.74
N ASP A 458 -13.49 -0.86 1.92
CA ASP A 458 -12.88 0.45 2.12
C ASP A 458 -12.54 0.70 3.60
N ALA A 459 -11.57 1.58 3.85
CA ALA A 459 -11.13 2.05 5.15
C ALA A 459 -10.78 0.95 6.18
N THR A 460 -10.06 -0.07 5.73
CA THR A 460 -9.70 -1.24 6.55
C THR A 460 -8.46 -1.05 7.42
N GLU A 461 -7.98 0.18 7.64
CA GLU A 461 -6.82 0.47 8.51
C GLU A 461 -7.02 0.11 10.01
N PRO A 462 -8.11 0.46 10.75
CA PRO A 462 -9.22 1.39 10.47
C PRO A 462 -8.78 2.85 10.35
N GLU A 463 -9.57 3.64 9.63
CA GLU A 463 -9.26 5.05 9.33
C GLU A 463 -9.04 5.90 10.59
N ASN A 464 -8.20 6.94 10.49
CA ASN A 464 -7.83 7.83 11.59
C ASN A 464 -7.13 7.15 12.78
N ASP A 465 -6.50 6.00 12.55
CA ASP A 465 -5.77 5.26 13.60
C ASP A 465 -6.66 4.94 14.82
N ASP A 466 -7.86 4.48 14.58
CA ASP A 466 -8.85 4.24 15.64
C ASP A 466 -8.52 3.04 16.56
N LEU A 467 -7.39 2.37 16.35
CA LEU A 467 -6.84 1.39 17.29
C LEU A 467 -5.92 2.01 18.35
N ALA A 468 -5.39 3.21 18.12
CA ALA A 468 -4.47 3.86 19.05
C ALA A 468 -5.13 4.16 20.41
N GLY A 469 -4.48 3.81 21.51
CA GLY A 469 -4.97 3.99 22.87
C GLY A 469 -6.15 3.10 23.25
N ARG A 470 -6.51 2.11 22.43
CA ARG A 470 -7.67 1.25 22.63
C ARG A 470 -7.30 -0.19 22.94
N ARG A 471 -8.28 -0.93 23.42
CA ARG A 471 -8.16 -2.36 23.62
C ARG A 471 -9.16 -3.10 22.74
N VAL A 472 -8.72 -4.21 22.17
CA VAL A 472 -9.50 -5.05 21.25
C VAL A 472 -9.66 -6.47 21.78
N ASN A 473 -10.51 -7.28 21.15
CA ASN A 473 -10.85 -8.64 21.56
C ASN A 473 -11.32 -8.69 23.05
N ASN A 474 -12.36 -7.92 23.36
CA ASN A 474 -12.90 -7.80 24.73
C ASN A 474 -11.83 -7.36 25.76
N GLY A 475 -10.97 -6.43 25.38
CA GLY A 475 -9.92 -5.91 26.25
C GLY A 475 -8.67 -6.81 26.40
N LYS A 476 -8.55 -7.87 25.60
CA LYS A 476 -7.44 -8.83 25.71
C LYS A 476 -6.12 -8.25 25.21
N TRP A 477 -6.13 -7.50 24.10
CA TRP A 477 -4.94 -6.93 23.49
C TRP A 477 -5.00 -5.42 23.38
N SER A 478 -3.84 -4.74 23.38
CA SER A 478 -3.78 -3.32 23.03
C SER A 478 -3.83 -3.14 21.50
N GLY A 479 -4.43 -2.04 21.06
CA GLY A 479 -4.48 -1.71 19.64
C GLY A 479 -3.10 -1.54 19.02
N GLU A 480 -2.16 -0.98 19.79
CA GLU A 480 -0.79 -0.77 19.34
C GLU A 480 -0.05 -2.08 19.01
N GLN A 481 -0.34 -3.15 19.76
CA GLN A 481 0.27 -4.47 19.52
C GLN A 481 -0.18 -5.12 18.22
N VAL A 482 -1.40 -4.79 17.73
CA VAL A 482 -2.06 -5.55 16.65
C VAL A 482 -2.54 -4.69 15.49
N ARG A 483 -2.26 -3.39 15.50
CA ARG A 483 -2.85 -2.40 14.58
C ARG A 483 -2.73 -2.76 13.10
N ASN A 484 -1.63 -3.35 12.67
CA ASN A 484 -1.38 -3.64 11.26
C ASN A 484 -2.11 -4.89 10.75
N VAL A 485 -2.67 -5.73 11.64
CA VAL A 485 -3.35 -6.99 11.29
C VAL A 485 -4.83 -6.80 11.01
N TYR A 486 -5.44 -5.69 11.41
CA TYR A 486 -6.88 -5.47 11.26
C TYR A 486 -7.39 -5.74 9.83
N PRO A 487 -6.76 -5.23 8.74
CA PRO A 487 -7.21 -5.49 7.38
C PRO A 487 -7.17 -6.99 7.02
N LEU A 488 -6.20 -7.74 7.55
CA LEU A 488 -6.11 -9.18 7.33
C LEU A 488 -7.33 -9.91 7.88
N LEU A 489 -7.81 -9.54 9.08
CA LEU A 489 -8.94 -10.18 9.75
C LEU A 489 -10.29 -9.80 9.11
N VAL A 490 -10.44 -8.56 8.64
CA VAL A 490 -11.61 -8.12 7.87
C VAL A 490 -11.73 -8.96 6.59
N ASN A 491 -10.65 -9.03 5.81
CA ASN A 491 -10.62 -9.78 4.56
C ASN A 491 -10.79 -11.30 4.77
N LYS A 492 -10.16 -11.86 5.80
CA LYS A 492 -10.36 -13.25 6.21
C LYS A 492 -11.84 -13.57 6.41
N THR A 493 -12.54 -12.74 7.19
CA THR A 493 -13.95 -12.95 7.53
C THR A 493 -14.84 -13.02 6.29
N VAL A 494 -14.64 -12.09 5.35
CA VAL A 494 -15.46 -12.04 4.13
C VAL A 494 -15.07 -13.15 3.16
N TYR A 495 -13.78 -13.41 2.97
CA TYR A 495 -13.29 -14.47 2.08
C TYR A 495 -13.76 -15.85 2.50
N GLU A 496 -13.51 -16.23 3.76
CA GLU A 496 -13.91 -17.55 4.29
C GLU A 496 -15.43 -17.74 4.23
N GLY A 497 -16.17 -16.67 4.51
CA GLY A 497 -17.62 -16.68 4.39
C GLY A 497 -18.11 -16.85 2.94
N LEU A 498 -17.51 -16.15 1.97
CA LEU A 498 -17.84 -16.32 0.54
C LEU A 498 -17.55 -17.75 0.06
N VAL A 499 -16.39 -18.28 0.38
CA VAL A 499 -16.02 -19.68 0.04
C VAL A 499 -17.01 -20.66 0.63
N ALA A 500 -17.36 -20.51 1.92
CA ALA A 500 -18.35 -21.37 2.60
C ALA A 500 -19.76 -21.24 2.00
N ALA A 501 -20.09 -20.10 1.39
CA ALA A 501 -21.34 -19.88 0.66
C ALA A 501 -21.29 -20.33 -0.82
N GLY A 502 -20.19 -20.95 -1.26
CA GLY A 502 -20.01 -21.40 -2.65
C GLY A 502 -19.88 -20.25 -3.66
N ARG A 503 -19.40 -19.08 -3.22
CA ARG A 503 -19.16 -17.90 -4.08
C ARG A 503 -17.68 -17.83 -4.44
N GLU A 504 -17.40 -17.37 -5.65
CA GLU A 504 -16.04 -17.07 -6.12
C GLU A 504 -15.60 -15.71 -5.52
N PRO A 505 -14.58 -15.65 -4.63
CA PRO A 505 -14.23 -14.42 -3.95
C PRO A 505 -13.43 -13.48 -4.86
N MET A 506 -13.83 -12.20 -4.90
CA MET A 506 -13.03 -11.10 -5.39
C MET A 506 -13.21 -9.92 -4.42
N ILE A 507 -12.12 -9.52 -3.77
CA ILE A 507 -12.10 -8.46 -2.77
C ILE A 507 -11.09 -7.40 -3.20
N LEU A 508 -11.52 -6.13 -3.21
CA LEU A 508 -10.64 -4.97 -3.29
C LEU A 508 -10.57 -4.34 -1.90
N THR A 509 -9.37 -4.13 -1.36
CA THR A 509 -9.19 -3.60 -0.01
C THR A 509 -8.15 -2.50 0.05
N ARG A 510 -8.38 -1.45 0.88
CA ARG A 510 -7.48 -0.28 0.96
C ARG A 510 -6.18 -0.59 1.67
N CYS A 511 -6.21 -1.47 2.66
CA CYS A 511 -5.02 -1.86 3.40
C CYS A 511 -4.83 -3.36 3.43
N GLY A 512 -3.61 -3.78 3.73
CA GLY A 512 -3.21 -5.17 3.77
C GLY A 512 -2.06 -5.41 4.73
N PHE A 513 -1.79 -6.69 5.00
CA PHE A 513 -0.70 -7.16 5.82
C PHE A 513 -0.15 -8.47 5.20
N PRO A 514 1.08 -8.93 5.51
CA PRO A 514 1.58 -10.20 4.99
C PRO A 514 0.57 -11.34 5.16
N GLY A 515 0.36 -12.11 4.11
CA GLY A 515 -0.63 -13.18 4.08
C GLY A 515 -2.01 -12.79 3.54
N ILE A 516 -2.28 -11.50 3.27
CA ILE A 516 -3.58 -11.06 2.74
C ILE A 516 -3.89 -11.65 1.36
N GLN A 517 -2.86 -11.98 0.58
CA GLN A 517 -3.01 -12.61 -0.73
C GLN A 517 -3.83 -13.90 -0.68
N ARG A 518 -3.79 -14.65 0.42
CA ARG A 518 -4.54 -15.93 0.58
C ARG A 518 -6.05 -15.75 0.65
N TYR A 519 -6.51 -14.51 0.83
CA TYR A 519 -7.92 -14.18 0.93
C TYR A 519 -8.48 -13.54 -0.35
N GLY A 520 -7.90 -13.84 -1.53
CA GLY A 520 -8.41 -13.36 -2.81
C GLY A 520 -8.46 -11.84 -2.91
N SER A 521 -7.58 -11.15 -2.18
CA SER A 521 -7.60 -9.70 -2.03
C SER A 521 -6.68 -9.01 -3.03
N ALA A 522 -7.19 -7.95 -3.64
CA ALA A 522 -6.44 -6.97 -4.39
C ALA A 522 -6.34 -5.67 -3.59
N LEU A 523 -5.24 -4.95 -3.75
CA LEU A 523 -4.98 -3.65 -3.11
C LEU A 523 -5.13 -2.52 -4.13
N TRP A 524 -5.43 -1.29 -3.66
CA TRP A 524 -5.31 -0.09 -4.49
C TRP A 524 -4.62 1.04 -3.73
N SER A 525 -4.18 2.05 -4.46
CA SER A 525 -3.31 3.10 -3.92
C SER A 525 -4.00 4.08 -2.94
N GLY A 526 -5.30 3.92 -2.69
CA GLY A 526 -6.07 4.85 -1.83
C GLY A 526 -6.45 6.14 -2.55
N ASP A 527 -6.86 7.14 -1.76
CA ASP A 527 -7.43 8.41 -2.25
C ASP A 527 -6.33 9.40 -2.62
N VAL A 528 -5.70 9.18 -3.77
CA VAL A 528 -4.54 9.95 -4.24
C VAL A 528 -4.94 11.18 -5.06
N GLY A 529 -4.03 12.16 -5.15
CA GLY A 529 -4.14 13.30 -6.06
C GLY A 529 -4.00 12.90 -7.52
N ASN A 530 -3.88 13.91 -8.41
CA ASN A 530 -3.85 13.68 -9.86
C ASN A 530 -2.62 14.26 -10.56
N ASP A 531 -1.68 14.88 -9.84
CA ASP A 531 -0.48 15.50 -10.45
C ASP A 531 0.54 14.46 -10.95
N TRP A 532 1.51 14.93 -11.74
CA TRP A 532 2.55 14.07 -12.32
C TRP A 532 3.42 13.39 -11.27
N GLU A 533 3.74 14.09 -10.17
CA GLU A 533 4.49 13.50 -9.06
C GLU A 533 3.70 12.39 -8.37
N THR A 534 2.42 12.60 -8.16
CA THR A 534 1.53 11.55 -7.62
C THR A 534 1.52 10.34 -8.56
N PHE A 535 1.43 10.54 -9.88
CA PHE A 535 1.50 9.43 -10.84
C PHE A 535 2.81 8.64 -10.71
N ARG A 536 3.95 9.32 -10.69
CA ARG A 536 5.26 8.68 -10.49
C ARG A 536 5.32 7.86 -9.19
N ARG A 537 4.78 8.42 -8.10
CA ARG A 537 4.73 7.72 -6.80
C ARG A 537 3.86 6.48 -6.82
N GLN A 538 2.76 6.46 -7.58
CA GLN A 538 1.94 5.24 -7.68
C GLN A 538 2.69 4.10 -8.36
N LEU A 539 3.53 4.36 -9.34
CA LEU A 539 4.32 3.32 -10.00
C LEU A 539 5.30 2.66 -9.02
N THR A 540 6.02 3.47 -8.23
CA THR A 540 6.93 2.94 -7.20
C THR A 540 6.17 2.24 -6.06
N ALA A 541 5.00 2.74 -5.69
CA ALA A 541 4.13 2.16 -4.67
C ALA A 541 3.61 0.77 -5.08
N GLY A 542 3.12 0.61 -6.30
CA GLY A 542 2.67 -0.67 -6.85
C GLY A 542 3.81 -1.70 -6.92
N MET A 543 4.97 -1.30 -7.42
CA MET A 543 6.15 -2.16 -7.43
C MET A 543 6.61 -2.57 -6.03
N GLY A 544 6.45 -1.68 -5.03
CA GLY A 544 6.74 -1.99 -3.62
C GLY A 544 5.79 -3.05 -3.04
N VAL A 545 4.51 -3.01 -3.40
CA VAL A 545 3.51 -4.03 -3.00
C VAL A 545 3.84 -5.38 -3.61
N GLU A 546 4.14 -5.41 -4.90
CA GLU A 546 4.45 -6.65 -5.62
C GLU A 546 5.77 -7.28 -5.13
N ALA A 547 6.80 -6.47 -4.88
CA ALA A 547 8.05 -6.93 -4.27
C ALA A 547 7.87 -7.43 -2.83
N ALA A 548 6.86 -6.92 -2.12
CA ALA A 548 6.46 -7.42 -0.79
C ALA A 548 5.56 -8.67 -0.86
N GLY A 549 5.34 -9.23 -2.04
CA GLY A 549 4.69 -10.53 -2.22
C GLY A 549 3.17 -10.50 -2.41
N ILE A 550 2.54 -9.36 -2.58
CA ILE A 550 1.10 -9.26 -2.88
C ILE A 550 0.90 -9.13 -4.39
N PRO A 551 0.18 -10.06 -5.04
CA PRO A 551 0.18 -10.17 -6.52
C PRO A 551 -0.86 -9.31 -7.24
N TRP A 552 -1.81 -8.70 -6.52
CA TRP A 552 -2.93 -7.98 -7.10
C TRP A 552 -2.97 -6.55 -6.59
N TRP A 553 -2.72 -5.62 -7.49
CA TRP A 553 -2.70 -4.20 -7.19
C TRP A 553 -3.26 -3.36 -8.34
N THR A 554 -3.78 -2.20 -8.01
CA THR A 554 -4.24 -1.18 -8.95
C THR A 554 -4.15 0.22 -8.34
N TYR A 555 -4.54 1.22 -9.11
CA TYR A 555 -4.75 2.59 -8.64
C TYR A 555 -6.05 3.15 -9.24
N ASP A 556 -6.42 4.33 -8.82
CA ASP A 556 -7.50 5.11 -9.43
C ASP A 556 -6.94 5.87 -10.63
N ALA A 557 -7.08 5.30 -11.85
CA ALA A 557 -6.50 5.90 -13.05
C ALA A 557 -7.05 7.32 -13.28
N GLY A 558 -6.14 8.28 -13.41
CA GLY A 558 -6.42 9.71 -13.49
C GLY A 558 -6.46 10.43 -12.14
N GLY A 559 -6.19 9.72 -11.04
CA GLY A 559 -6.28 10.20 -9.67
C GLY A 559 -7.70 10.17 -9.10
N PHE A 560 -7.82 9.96 -7.78
CA PHE A 560 -9.10 10.03 -7.08
C PHE A 560 -9.57 11.48 -6.97
N PHE A 561 -8.76 12.39 -6.45
CA PHE A 561 -9.08 13.81 -6.42
C PHE A 561 -8.73 14.47 -7.75
N ARG A 562 -9.75 14.84 -8.51
CA ARG A 562 -9.64 15.43 -9.85
C ARG A 562 -9.92 16.93 -9.86
N PRO A 563 -9.39 17.71 -10.81
CA PRO A 563 -9.69 19.14 -10.90
C PRO A 563 -11.15 19.36 -11.29
N TYR A 564 -11.73 20.48 -10.86
CA TYR A 564 -13.13 20.82 -11.15
C TYR A 564 -13.40 20.91 -12.67
N ASN A 565 -12.44 21.43 -13.44
CA ASN A 565 -12.52 21.57 -14.90
C ASN A 565 -12.01 20.33 -15.67
N GLN A 566 -11.99 19.17 -15.05
CA GLN A 566 -11.40 17.91 -15.56
C GLN A 566 -11.82 17.53 -16.99
N TYR A 567 -13.00 17.92 -17.42
CA TYR A 567 -13.54 17.56 -18.76
C TYR A 567 -13.05 18.48 -19.88
N THR A 568 -12.45 19.64 -19.56
CA THR A 568 -12.02 20.67 -20.52
C THR A 568 -10.56 21.07 -20.35
N ASP A 569 -9.91 20.68 -19.28
CA ASP A 569 -8.49 20.96 -19.01
C ASP A 569 -7.61 19.97 -19.80
N SER A 570 -7.03 20.45 -20.88
CA SER A 570 -6.17 19.62 -21.75
C SER A 570 -4.94 19.06 -21.04
N ALA A 571 -4.39 19.77 -20.06
CA ALA A 571 -3.24 19.31 -19.28
C ALA A 571 -3.63 18.16 -18.33
N TYR A 572 -4.82 18.24 -17.72
CA TYR A 572 -5.35 17.14 -16.94
C TYR A 572 -5.72 15.95 -17.82
N ILE A 573 -6.38 16.18 -18.96
CA ILE A 573 -6.78 15.10 -19.88
C ILE A 573 -5.55 14.32 -20.36
N GLU A 574 -4.47 15.02 -20.77
CA GLU A 574 -3.21 14.37 -21.14
C GLU A 574 -2.70 13.46 -20.02
N ARG A 575 -2.60 13.98 -18.80
CA ARG A 575 -2.13 13.22 -17.65
C ARG A 575 -3.02 12.03 -17.33
N MET A 576 -4.34 12.21 -17.34
CA MET A 576 -5.31 11.14 -17.13
C MET A 576 -5.14 10.03 -18.16
N LEU A 577 -4.92 10.37 -19.43
CA LEU A 577 -4.67 9.38 -20.49
C LEU A 577 -3.42 8.55 -20.19
N ARG A 578 -2.32 9.17 -19.72
CA ARG A 578 -1.09 8.44 -19.34
C ARG A 578 -1.33 7.43 -18.19
N TRP A 579 -2.17 7.80 -17.22
CA TRP A 579 -2.57 6.86 -16.18
C TRP A 579 -3.38 5.69 -16.76
N ILE A 580 -4.32 5.97 -17.67
CA ILE A 580 -5.17 4.93 -18.29
C ILE A 580 -4.35 4.01 -19.18
N GLU A 581 -3.48 4.54 -20.04
CA GLU A 581 -2.57 3.77 -20.90
C GLU A 581 -1.69 2.82 -20.07
N THR A 582 -1.13 3.32 -18.97
CA THR A 582 -0.34 2.50 -18.04
C THR A 582 -1.19 1.44 -17.35
N SER A 583 -2.45 1.75 -17.00
CA SER A 583 -3.34 0.82 -16.31
C SER A 583 -3.68 -0.43 -17.12
N VAL A 584 -3.55 -0.38 -18.44
CA VAL A 584 -3.69 -1.56 -19.33
C VAL A 584 -2.73 -2.68 -18.90
N TYR A 585 -1.56 -2.31 -18.40
CA TYR A 585 -0.47 -3.20 -17.99
C TYR A 585 -0.30 -3.26 -16.46
N LEU A 586 -1.37 -3.05 -15.71
CA LEU A 586 -1.44 -3.35 -14.27
C LEU A 586 -2.14 -4.69 -14.02
N PRO A 587 -1.94 -5.33 -12.86
CA PRO A 587 -2.67 -6.54 -12.49
C PRO A 587 -4.19 -6.38 -12.63
N LEU A 588 -4.74 -5.27 -12.17
CA LEU A 588 -6.15 -4.87 -12.38
C LEU A 588 -6.21 -3.51 -13.07
N MET A 589 -7.16 -3.34 -14.00
CA MET A 589 -7.40 -2.07 -14.71
C MET A 589 -8.64 -1.40 -14.15
N ARG A 590 -8.48 -0.29 -13.42
CA ARG A 590 -9.57 0.42 -12.73
C ARG A 590 -9.49 1.92 -12.97
N VAL A 591 -10.65 2.55 -13.15
CA VAL A 591 -10.84 4.00 -13.12
C VAL A 591 -11.73 4.33 -11.94
N HIS A 592 -11.40 5.39 -11.20
CA HIS A 592 -12.23 5.94 -10.13
C HIS A 592 -11.94 7.43 -9.95
N GLY A 593 -12.89 8.20 -9.40
CA GLY A 593 -12.69 9.62 -9.15
C GLY A 593 -13.78 10.20 -8.27
N TYR A 594 -13.35 11.07 -7.35
CA TYR A 594 -14.17 11.81 -6.41
C TYR A 594 -15.03 12.86 -7.11
N MET A 595 -16.34 12.83 -6.86
CA MET A 595 -17.32 13.74 -7.46
C MET A 595 -17.15 13.88 -8.98
N SER A 596 -16.80 12.79 -9.66
CA SER A 596 -16.43 12.78 -11.07
C SER A 596 -17.26 11.76 -11.85
N ASN A 597 -17.78 12.18 -13.00
CA ASN A 597 -18.32 11.28 -14.00
C ASN A 597 -17.16 10.76 -14.85
N THR A 598 -16.60 9.62 -14.45
CA THR A 598 -15.35 9.07 -15.00
C THR A 598 -15.55 8.30 -16.32
N GLU A 599 -16.73 8.32 -16.87
CA GLU A 599 -17.06 7.64 -18.14
C GLU A 599 -16.29 8.24 -19.31
N PRO A 600 -15.75 7.39 -20.22
CA PRO A 600 -14.87 7.82 -21.32
C PRO A 600 -15.41 8.95 -22.20
N TRP A 601 -16.71 8.96 -22.44
CA TRP A 601 -17.38 9.92 -23.32
C TRP A 601 -17.49 11.36 -22.76
N ASN A 602 -17.12 11.58 -21.51
CA ASN A 602 -17.18 12.90 -20.89
C ASN A 602 -15.95 13.78 -21.20
N TYR A 603 -14.86 13.21 -21.71
CA TYR A 603 -13.57 13.87 -21.93
C TYR A 603 -13.33 14.33 -23.38
N GLY A 604 -14.37 14.29 -24.21
CA GLY A 604 -14.28 14.65 -25.63
C GLY A 604 -13.88 13.50 -26.56
N PRO A 605 -14.03 13.69 -27.88
CA PRO A 605 -13.89 12.60 -28.84
C PRO A 605 -12.47 12.06 -28.97
N GLU A 606 -11.44 12.89 -28.83
CA GLU A 606 -10.04 12.46 -28.91
C GLU A 606 -9.69 11.57 -27.71
N ALA A 607 -10.01 12.01 -26.49
CA ALA A 607 -9.78 11.22 -25.29
C ALA A 607 -10.58 9.92 -25.29
N LEU A 608 -11.85 9.97 -25.76
CA LEU A 608 -12.68 8.78 -25.93
C LEU A 608 -12.01 7.75 -26.85
N ALA A 609 -11.46 8.20 -27.99
CA ALA A 609 -10.78 7.30 -28.91
C ALA A 609 -9.56 6.60 -28.28
N VAL A 610 -8.74 7.34 -27.52
CA VAL A 610 -7.59 6.79 -26.81
C VAL A 610 -8.03 5.79 -25.74
N ILE A 611 -9.01 6.16 -24.90
CA ILE A 611 -9.53 5.28 -23.84
C ILE A 611 -10.13 4.01 -24.45
N ALA A 612 -10.93 4.14 -25.54
CA ALA A 612 -11.50 2.99 -26.23
C ALA A 612 -10.44 2.02 -26.74
N ASN A 613 -9.32 2.53 -27.27
CA ASN A 613 -8.19 1.71 -27.68
C ASN A 613 -7.55 0.98 -26.48
N CYS A 614 -7.36 1.67 -25.34
CA CYS A 614 -6.85 1.06 -24.11
C CYS A 614 -7.75 -0.07 -23.60
N LEU A 615 -9.09 0.14 -23.61
CA LEU A 615 -10.05 -0.89 -23.20
C LEU A 615 -9.99 -2.12 -24.10
N LYS A 616 -9.93 -1.91 -25.43
CA LYS A 616 -9.78 -3.00 -26.42
C LYS A 616 -8.44 -3.73 -26.27
N GLU A 617 -7.36 -2.99 -26.04
CA GLU A 617 -6.04 -3.59 -25.80
C GLU A 617 -6.06 -4.45 -24.53
N ARG A 618 -6.67 -3.97 -23.45
CA ARG A 618 -6.85 -4.78 -22.23
C ARG A 618 -7.63 -6.06 -22.49
N GLU A 619 -8.70 -5.98 -23.27
CA GLU A 619 -9.50 -7.16 -23.65
C GLU A 619 -8.67 -8.17 -24.49
N GLN A 620 -7.88 -7.69 -25.45
CA GLN A 620 -6.97 -8.53 -26.22
C GLN A 620 -5.88 -9.19 -25.36
N LEU A 621 -5.46 -8.54 -24.29
CA LEU A 621 -4.47 -9.07 -23.35
C LEU A 621 -5.05 -10.08 -22.34
N LEU A 622 -6.39 -10.21 -22.22
CA LEU A 622 -7.01 -11.09 -21.21
C LEU A 622 -6.49 -12.53 -21.25
N PRO A 623 -6.32 -13.21 -22.40
CA PRO A 623 -5.77 -14.57 -22.42
C PRO A 623 -4.37 -14.66 -21.83
N TYR A 624 -3.51 -13.66 -22.10
CA TYR A 624 -2.18 -13.57 -21.52
C TYR A 624 -2.23 -13.32 -20.01
N ILE A 625 -3.08 -12.37 -19.57
CA ILE A 625 -3.24 -12.04 -18.16
C ILE A 625 -3.79 -13.24 -17.38
N GLN A 626 -4.75 -13.97 -17.94
CA GLN A 626 -5.32 -15.20 -17.35
C GLN A 626 -4.24 -16.29 -17.18
N GLN A 627 -3.37 -16.46 -18.17
CA GLN A 627 -2.24 -17.39 -18.06
C GLN A 627 -1.29 -16.98 -16.92
N CYS A 628 -0.97 -15.70 -16.81
CA CYS A 628 -0.16 -15.18 -15.70
C CYS A 628 -0.89 -15.33 -14.35
N ALA A 629 -2.19 -15.07 -14.30
CA ALA A 629 -3.01 -15.24 -13.09
C ALA A 629 -3.03 -16.70 -12.59
N LYS A 630 -3.06 -17.65 -13.51
CA LYS A 630 -2.91 -19.06 -13.18
C LYS A 630 -1.53 -19.33 -12.54
N ARG A 631 -0.46 -18.77 -13.09
CA ARG A 631 0.88 -18.89 -12.50
C ARG A 631 0.99 -18.25 -11.11
N VAL A 632 0.28 -17.13 -10.89
CA VAL A 632 0.21 -16.49 -9.55
C VAL A 632 -0.31 -17.49 -8.51
N ALA A 633 -1.38 -18.22 -8.83
CA ALA A 633 -1.97 -19.20 -7.92
C ALA A 633 -1.12 -20.48 -7.79
N ASP A 634 -0.65 -21.03 -8.90
CA ASP A 634 0.02 -22.35 -8.93
C ASP A 634 1.50 -22.25 -8.53
N GLU A 635 2.21 -21.22 -8.99
CA GLU A 635 3.67 -21.10 -8.87
C GLU A 635 4.11 -20.02 -7.86
N GLY A 636 3.19 -19.13 -7.42
CA GLY A 636 3.56 -17.95 -6.64
C GLY A 636 4.18 -16.84 -7.50
N TYR A 637 3.85 -16.79 -8.80
CA TYR A 637 4.37 -15.81 -9.76
C TYR A 637 3.90 -14.38 -9.46
N THR A 638 4.67 -13.39 -9.90
CA THR A 638 4.34 -11.95 -9.79
C THR A 638 4.09 -11.37 -11.17
N LEU A 639 2.95 -10.68 -11.38
CA LEU A 639 2.55 -10.19 -12.70
C LEU A 639 3.13 -8.81 -13.02
N MET A 640 3.00 -7.81 -12.14
CA MET A 640 3.70 -6.53 -12.24
C MET A 640 5.05 -6.66 -11.53
N ARG A 641 6.12 -6.75 -12.32
CA ARG A 641 7.43 -7.18 -11.83
C ARG A 641 8.42 -6.02 -11.78
N PRO A 642 8.83 -5.53 -10.62
CA PRO A 642 10.02 -4.69 -10.52
C PRO A 642 11.20 -5.34 -11.25
N LEU A 643 12.04 -4.55 -11.90
CA LEU A 643 13.09 -5.12 -12.78
C LEU A 643 14.08 -6.04 -12.05
N VAL A 644 14.19 -5.96 -10.74
CA VAL A 644 15.00 -6.88 -9.91
C VAL A 644 14.55 -8.35 -10.04
N PHE A 645 13.30 -8.62 -10.41
CA PHE A 645 12.81 -10.00 -10.58
C PHE A 645 13.45 -10.72 -11.77
N ASP A 646 13.69 -9.98 -12.85
CA ASP A 646 14.20 -10.54 -14.10
C ASP A 646 15.66 -10.15 -14.40
N PHE A 647 16.16 -9.07 -13.77
CA PHE A 647 17.43 -8.43 -14.12
C PHE A 647 18.24 -8.01 -12.88
N ALA A 648 18.28 -8.86 -11.84
CA ALA A 648 19.01 -8.57 -10.60
C ALA A 648 20.51 -8.31 -10.81
N ASP A 649 21.10 -8.89 -11.87
CA ASP A 649 22.51 -8.73 -12.23
C ASP A 649 22.77 -7.54 -13.18
N ASP A 650 21.75 -6.73 -13.49
CA ASP A 650 21.88 -5.55 -14.34
C ASP A 650 21.74 -4.26 -13.51
N PRO A 651 22.87 -3.61 -13.11
CA PRO A 651 22.82 -2.43 -12.23
C PRO A 651 22.07 -1.24 -12.84
N GLU A 652 22.01 -1.11 -14.17
CA GLU A 652 21.27 -0.03 -14.83
C GLU A 652 19.76 -0.29 -14.79
N ALA A 653 19.34 -1.56 -14.90
CA ALA A 653 17.95 -1.94 -14.70
C ALA A 653 17.46 -1.62 -13.27
N LEU A 654 18.30 -1.87 -12.25
CA LEU A 654 17.97 -1.61 -10.85
C LEU A 654 17.85 -0.10 -10.50
N LYS A 655 18.34 0.79 -11.36
CA LYS A 655 18.19 2.25 -11.22
C LYS A 655 16.88 2.78 -11.78
N GLN A 656 16.19 2.00 -12.63
CA GLN A 656 14.95 2.43 -13.27
C GLN A 656 13.83 2.47 -12.23
N LYS A 657 13.23 3.65 -12.04
CA LYS A 657 12.22 3.88 -10.99
C LYS A 657 10.80 3.51 -11.43
N TYR A 658 10.50 3.64 -12.72
CA TYR A 658 9.12 3.58 -13.24
C TYR A 658 8.91 2.47 -14.25
N GLU A 659 9.97 1.88 -14.78
CA GLU A 659 9.91 0.75 -15.69
C GLU A 659 9.69 -0.57 -14.94
N TYR A 660 8.90 -1.45 -15.51
CA TYR A 660 8.63 -2.77 -14.92
C TYR A 660 8.29 -3.79 -16.01
N MET A 661 8.43 -5.07 -15.69
CA MET A 661 7.90 -6.13 -16.54
C MET A 661 6.44 -6.42 -16.20
N PHE A 662 5.60 -6.55 -17.20
CA PHE A 662 4.26 -7.09 -17.08
C PHE A 662 4.26 -8.54 -17.57
N GLY A 663 4.26 -9.46 -16.63
CA GLY A 663 4.54 -10.87 -16.88
C GLY A 663 5.93 -11.09 -17.49
N PRO A 664 6.18 -12.23 -18.15
CA PRO A 664 7.50 -12.55 -18.72
C PRO A 664 7.82 -11.78 -20.01
N THR A 665 6.83 -11.14 -20.63
CA THR A 665 6.90 -10.72 -22.05
C THR A 665 7.05 -9.22 -22.24
N TYR A 666 6.31 -8.39 -21.49
CA TYR A 666 6.21 -6.96 -21.79
C TYR A 666 7.04 -6.12 -20.82
N LEU A 667 7.97 -5.33 -21.32
CA LEU A 667 8.58 -4.22 -20.60
C LEU A 667 7.71 -2.98 -20.82
N VAL A 668 7.22 -2.41 -19.74
CA VAL A 668 6.36 -1.24 -19.71
C VAL A 668 7.17 -0.02 -19.31
N SER A 669 7.11 1.03 -20.13
CA SER A 669 7.82 2.29 -19.88
C SER A 669 6.80 3.44 -19.83
N PRO A 670 6.21 3.72 -18.65
CA PRO A 670 5.21 4.76 -18.50
C PRO A 670 5.77 6.14 -18.84
N VAL A 671 5.00 6.93 -19.60
CA VAL A 671 5.33 8.33 -19.87
C VAL A 671 4.86 9.18 -18.71
N THR A 672 5.78 9.76 -17.95
CA THR A 672 5.51 10.42 -16.67
C THR A 672 5.76 11.93 -16.70
N GLU A 673 5.84 12.53 -17.87
CA GLU A 673 6.08 13.96 -18.08
C GLU A 673 5.10 14.56 -19.11
N PRO A 674 4.70 15.83 -18.96
CA PRO A 674 3.77 16.50 -19.87
C PRO A 674 4.43 16.89 -21.20
N GLY A 675 3.64 16.85 -22.28
CA GLY A 675 3.97 17.46 -23.57
C GLY A 675 5.16 16.84 -24.30
N VAL A 676 5.61 15.64 -23.92
CA VAL A 676 6.75 14.99 -24.56
C VAL A 676 6.34 14.31 -25.86
N THR A 677 7.23 14.37 -26.86
CA THR A 677 7.10 13.72 -28.18
C THR A 677 8.06 12.57 -28.38
N GLU A 678 9.01 12.40 -27.47
CA GLU A 678 9.98 11.31 -27.44
C GLU A 678 10.14 10.84 -25.99
N TRP A 679 10.41 9.55 -25.80
CA TRP A 679 10.59 8.96 -24.47
C TRP A 679 11.81 8.03 -24.45
N GLN A 680 12.55 8.10 -23.37
CA GLN A 680 13.71 7.23 -23.14
C GLN A 680 13.29 6.02 -22.33
N THR A 681 13.69 4.83 -22.77
CA THR A 681 13.48 3.57 -22.09
C THR A 681 14.79 2.82 -21.97
N TYR A 682 15.13 2.33 -20.80
CA TYR A 682 16.23 1.40 -20.64
C TYR A 682 15.76 -0.01 -21.00
N LEU A 683 16.44 -0.64 -21.92
CA LEU A 683 16.21 -2.03 -22.32
C LEU A 683 17.19 -2.94 -21.58
N PRO A 684 16.78 -3.69 -20.54
CA PRO A 684 17.67 -4.56 -19.80
C PRO A 684 18.34 -5.62 -20.68
N LYS A 685 19.47 -6.16 -20.24
CA LYS A 685 20.20 -7.20 -20.98
C LYS A 685 19.30 -8.43 -21.16
N SER A 686 19.09 -8.83 -22.43
CA SER A 686 18.28 -9.99 -22.81
C SER A 686 18.92 -10.65 -24.04
N LYS A 687 19.00 -12.00 -24.04
CA LYS A 687 19.66 -12.75 -25.15
C LYS A 687 19.03 -12.48 -26.52
N GLY A 688 17.70 -12.42 -26.61
CA GLY A 688 16.97 -12.17 -27.84
C GLY A 688 16.77 -10.68 -28.15
N GLY A 689 17.14 -9.80 -27.21
CA GLY A 689 16.82 -8.38 -27.33
C GLY A 689 15.34 -8.09 -27.15
N TRP A 690 14.90 -6.99 -27.73
CA TRP A 690 13.57 -6.40 -27.53
C TRP A 690 12.95 -5.95 -28.84
N LYS A 691 11.64 -6.08 -28.96
CA LYS A 691 10.86 -5.57 -30.09
C LYS A 691 9.92 -4.49 -29.61
N HIS A 692 10.05 -3.28 -30.11
CA HIS A 692 9.10 -2.21 -29.83
C HIS A 692 7.72 -2.56 -30.40
N LYS A 693 6.70 -2.59 -29.55
CA LYS A 693 5.37 -3.12 -29.90
C LYS A 693 4.70 -2.33 -31.03
N GLN A 694 4.77 -1.01 -30.98
CA GLN A 694 4.07 -0.14 -31.94
C GLN A 694 4.76 -0.13 -33.33
N THR A 695 6.09 -0.03 -33.36
CA THR A 695 6.84 0.11 -34.65
C THR A 695 7.36 -1.21 -35.20
N GLY A 696 7.37 -2.27 -34.39
CA GLY A 696 7.96 -3.55 -34.75
C GLY A 696 9.52 -3.54 -34.82
N ARG A 697 10.17 -2.41 -34.49
CA ARG A 697 11.65 -2.28 -34.55
C ARG A 697 12.30 -3.13 -33.45
N HIS A 698 13.41 -3.76 -33.81
CA HIS A 698 14.22 -4.58 -32.92
C HIS A 698 15.36 -3.76 -32.32
N TYR A 699 15.72 -4.08 -31.07
CA TYR A 699 16.80 -3.45 -30.31
C TYR A 699 17.56 -4.51 -29.50
N GLU A 700 18.85 -4.34 -29.38
CA GLU A 700 19.66 -5.10 -28.44
C GLU A 700 19.32 -4.69 -26.99
N GLY A 701 19.53 -5.59 -26.02
CA GLY A 701 19.46 -5.26 -24.60
C GLY A 701 20.70 -4.55 -24.07
N GLY A 702 20.64 -4.01 -22.85
CA GLY A 702 21.75 -3.33 -22.19
C GLY A 702 21.96 -1.88 -22.65
N GLN A 703 20.93 -1.19 -23.15
CA GLN A 703 21.03 0.17 -23.67
C GLN A 703 19.76 0.99 -23.40
N THR A 704 19.89 2.30 -23.36
CA THR A 704 18.76 3.22 -23.39
C THR A 704 18.42 3.57 -24.85
N VAL A 705 17.14 3.50 -25.18
CA VAL A 705 16.63 3.86 -26.51
C VAL A 705 15.64 5.00 -26.40
N THR A 706 15.63 5.87 -27.42
CA THR A 706 14.64 6.94 -27.56
C THR A 706 13.61 6.53 -28.60
N THR A 707 12.33 6.58 -28.24
CA THR A 707 11.22 6.26 -29.15
C THR A 707 10.26 7.43 -29.25
N PRO A 708 9.67 7.69 -30.42
CA PRO A 708 8.58 8.67 -30.53
C PRO A 708 7.40 8.24 -29.68
N VAL A 709 6.76 9.20 -29.04
CA VAL A 709 5.50 9.02 -28.29
C VAL A 709 4.52 10.13 -28.65
N ASP A 710 3.27 9.80 -28.59
CA ASP A 710 2.16 10.74 -28.69
C ASP A 710 1.14 10.48 -27.56
N LYS A 711 0.02 11.13 -27.58
CA LYS A 711 -1.01 11.00 -26.52
C LYS A 711 -1.85 9.72 -26.63
N THR A 712 -1.51 8.78 -27.53
CA THR A 712 -2.31 7.58 -27.82
C THR A 712 -1.69 6.29 -27.31
N HIS A 713 -0.42 6.32 -26.87
CA HIS A 713 0.25 5.13 -26.36
C HIS A 713 1.50 5.48 -25.53
N ILE A 714 1.88 4.54 -24.67
CA ILE A 714 3.18 4.51 -23.98
C ILE A 714 4.10 3.48 -24.65
N PRO A 715 5.43 3.63 -24.56
CA PRO A 715 6.36 2.64 -25.09
C PRO A 715 6.22 1.29 -24.39
N ILE A 716 6.00 0.25 -25.19
CA ILE A 716 5.94 -1.15 -24.75
C ILE A 716 6.96 -1.94 -25.58
N PHE A 717 7.79 -2.71 -24.90
CA PHE A 717 8.76 -3.58 -25.56
C PHE A 717 8.46 -5.05 -25.25
N ILE A 718 8.48 -5.86 -26.29
CA ILE A 718 8.27 -7.30 -26.22
C ILE A 718 9.63 -7.97 -26.10
N ARG A 719 9.82 -8.73 -25.02
CA ARG A 719 11.02 -9.55 -24.83
C ARG A 719 11.06 -10.67 -25.85
N ILE A 720 12.15 -10.75 -26.60
CA ILE A 720 12.35 -11.81 -27.58
C ILE A 720 13.03 -12.98 -26.86
N ASN A 721 12.31 -14.09 -26.76
CA ASN A 721 12.85 -15.34 -26.23
C ASN A 721 13.47 -16.10 -27.42
N GLN A 722 14.74 -16.47 -27.33
CA GLN A 722 15.39 -17.42 -28.26
C GLN A 722 15.11 -18.85 -27.83
#